data_8919f6b1d5178baeec15dd7b7c868df4
#
_entry.id   8919f6b1d5178baeec15dd7b7c868df4
#
_cell.length_a   1.000
_cell.length_b   1.000
_cell.length_c   1.000
_cell.angle_alpha   90.00
_cell.angle_beta   90.00
_cell.angle_gamma   90.00
#
_symmetry.space_group_name_H-M   'P 1'
#
loop_
_entity.id
_entity.type
_entity.pdbx_description
1 polymer ?
#
loop_
_entity_poly.entity_id
_entity_poly.type
_entity_poly.pdbx_seq_one_letter_code
_entity_poly.pdbx_strand_id
1 'polypeptide(L)'
;MNRTRSTFVGLSLLILSACQSLPPQNSLQAFYPEKLAEMDAAINRAIAEKRCPGGVLWLEHRGTSYHKAYGNRALVPQVEPMSEDSIFDAASVTKVAACTPAVMLLVERGQIKLDEPVQTYIPELKGDGKENITVRQLLLHISGFRGDIETKTDWHGQQTAIQKACEEKLQSPPGAAFRYSDINFFLLGEIVQRVSHTPLEQFVAREVYQPLGMADSGYLPPASKRSRVAPTEVVNGTPYRGVVHDPTARHMGGVAGHAGLFTTAADLARYCRMLIRNGSLHGTRIFKPETVRLMTSVHTPESHPERRGLGWDIDSGYSGPRGKFLTLGSYGHTGWTGTSLWIDPFSQTFIIFLSNRNHPDENGNVQALRSTLGTLAAEAIKDFNFSYVPGALAARTDGESTGRTARFSGTRRSNSETKSSESKSLNGIDVLVKQNFAPLKGLRLGLVTNHTGQDRDRNPTIDLLKNAPEVELKALFSPEHGIRGAVDERVEDTVDEKTGLPVYSLYGKTQKPTPEQLKDLDALVFDIQDIGCRFYTYTATMGLTLEAAGENGKKYFVLDRVNPINGATIDGPVRMGKGSFVAFHEVPLRYGMTIGELAQMCNAERNCKADLKVIQVENWKRELWLDQTGLPWTNPSPNIRNLTQAILYPGIGLLESAVSVGRGTDTPFEVIGAPYIEDTKLADELNRAGLPGIRFVPTRFTPTYSTHKDKPCGGVYLLLTDRDRCNVVDVGLQIAETLYRLYPNDFKPEKLSHLLLHEPTLDAIKAGKPLSEIRAGWQKDLDEFQKRRAKYLLY
;
A
#
# COMPACT_ATOMS: atom_id res chain seq x y z
N MET A 1 43.98 42.55 78.93
CA MET A 1 44.44 42.45 77.53
C MET A 1 43.56 41.36 76.86
N ASN A 2 42.52 41.88 76.19
CA ASN A 2 41.47 41.04 75.55
C ASN A 2 41.92 40.58 74.15
N ARG A 3 41.72 39.28 73.88
CA ARG A 3 41.68 38.74 72.47
C ARG A 3 40.35 38.05 72.30
N THR A 4 39.46 38.70 71.60
CA THR A 4 38.20 38.18 71.06
C THR A 4 38.47 37.19 69.93
N ARG A 5 37.95 36.01 70.00
CA ARG A 5 37.87 35.02 68.93
C ARG A 5 36.55 35.20 68.21
N SER A 6 36.62 35.61 66.97
CA SER A 6 35.49 35.59 66.03
C SER A 6 35.28 34.16 65.47
N THR A 7 34.11 33.63 65.67
CA THR A 7 33.67 32.37 65.11
C THR A 7 33.04 32.64 63.75
N PHE A 8 33.64 32.14 62.67
CA PHE A 8 33.03 32.13 61.34
C PHE A 8 32.07 30.94 61.22
N VAL A 9 30.79 31.24 61.09
CA VAL A 9 29.77 30.25 60.71
C VAL A 9 29.73 30.24 59.16
N GLY A 10 30.24 29.15 58.55
CA GLY A 10 30.16 28.93 57.11
C GLY A 10 28.77 28.45 56.74
N LEU A 11 28.05 29.28 56.05
CA LEU A 11 26.78 28.95 55.43
C LEU A 11 27.06 28.23 54.12
N SER A 12 26.95 26.89 54.11
CA SER A 12 27.01 26.08 52.85
C SER A 12 25.72 26.26 52.05
N LEU A 13 25.73 27.06 51.03
CA LEU A 13 24.66 27.07 49.99
C LEU A 13 24.74 25.77 49.20
N LEU A 14 23.80 24.88 49.42
CA LEU A 14 23.47 23.78 48.52
C LEU A 14 22.79 24.37 47.26
N ILE A 15 23.55 24.51 46.19
CA ILE A 15 23.01 24.77 44.87
C ILE A 15 22.36 23.48 44.40
N LEU A 16 21.04 23.35 44.58
CA LEU A 16 20.22 22.40 43.86
C LEU A 16 20.23 22.82 42.39
N SER A 17 21.09 22.19 41.61
CA SER A 17 21.03 22.24 40.16
C SER A 17 19.77 21.52 39.70
N ALA A 18 18.67 22.25 39.57
CA ALA A 18 17.49 21.76 38.88
C ALA A 18 17.89 21.54 37.43
N CYS A 19 18.08 20.28 37.03
CA CYS A 19 18.01 19.89 35.66
C CYS A 19 16.63 20.29 35.13
N GLN A 20 16.52 21.50 34.63
CA GLN A 20 15.40 21.86 33.76
C GLN A 20 15.52 20.96 32.50
N SER A 21 14.69 19.92 32.43
CA SER A 21 14.41 19.22 31.22
C SER A 21 13.99 20.26 30.19
N LEU A 22 14.76 20.38 29.11
CA LEU A 22 14.38 21.17 27.96
C LEU A 22 12.94 20.79 27.60
N PRO A 23 12.06 21.77 27.32
CA PRO A 23 10.70 21.48 26.91
C PRO A 23 10.75 20.59 25.68
N PRO A 24 9.80 19.63 25.51
CA PRO A 24 9.77 18.77 24.34
C PRO A 24 9.76 19.68 23.11
N GLN A 25 10.71 19.46 22.21
CA GLN A 25 10.72 20.10 20.89
C GLN A 25 9.34 19.91 20.28
N ASN A 26 8.73 21.03 19.89
CA ASN A 26 7.34 21.14 19.47
C ASN A 26 7.06 20.08 18.40
N SER A 27 6.27 19.04 18.69
CA SER A 27 5.95 17.94 17.78
C SER A 27 5.42 18.45 16.43
N LEU A 28 4.82 19.63 16.43
CA LEU A 28 4.32 20.34 15.25
C LEU A 28 5.40 20.82 14.26
N GLN A 29 6.69 20.82 14.65
CA GLN A 29 7.77 21.17 13.71
C GLN A 29 8.13 20.01 12.77
N ALA A 30 8.04 18.77 13.21
CA ALA A 30 8.42 17.58 12.42
C ALA A 30 7.27 17.04 11.57
N PHE A 31 6.02 17.29 11.96
CA PHE A 31 4.85 16.69 11.33
C PHE A 31 3.89 17.75 10.74
N TYR A 32 3.15 17.36 9.70
CA TYR A 32 1.99 18.07 9.21
C TYR A 32 0.78 17.81 10.12
N PRO A 33 0.23 18.82 10.84
CA PRO A 33 -0.86 18.62 11.78
C PRO A 33 -2.11 18.01 11.18
N GLU A 34 -2.42 18.37 9.92
CA GLU A 34 -3.54 17.83 9.17
C GLU A 34 -3.42 16.32 8.97
N LYS A 35 -2.22 15.79 8.73
CA LYS A 35 -1.99 14.36 8.59
C LYS A 35 -2.09 13.60 9.92
N LEU A 36 -1.68 14.22 11.00
CA LEU A 36 -1.93 13.68 12.33
C LEU A 36 -3.43 13.63 12.64
N ALA A 37 -4.19 14.66 12.27
CA ALA A 37 -5.65 14.67 12.41
C ALA A 37 -6.33 13.60 11.52
N GLU A 38 -5.82 13.35 10.31
CA GLU A 38 -6.28 12.25 9.46
C GLU A 38 -6.03 10.88 10.11
N MET A 39 -4.88 10.67 10.78
CA MET A 39 -4.59 9.45 11.55
C MET A 39 -5.60 9.28 12.71
N ASP A 40 -5.86 10.35 13.46
CA ASP A 40 -6.87 10.37 14.52
C ASP A 40 -8.25 9.98 13.97
N ALA A 41 -8.65 10.58 12.86
CA ALA A 41 -9.92 10.32 12.21
C ALA A 41 -10.03 8.87 11.70
N ALA A 42 -8.94 8.30 11.15
CA ALA A 42 -8.91 6.92 10.68
C ALA A 42 -9.09 5.93 11.83
N ILE A 43 -8.45 6.16 12.98
CA ILE A 43 -8.58 5.31 14.16
C ILE A 43 -10.00 5.42 14.74
N ASN A 44 -10.51 6.64 14.91
CA ASN A 44 -11.85 6.86 15.43
C ASN A 44 -12.93 6.24 14.53
N ARG A 45 -12.76 6.29 13.21
CA ARG A 45 -13.63 5.61 12.25
C ARG A 45 -13.61 4.09 12.45
N ALA A 46 -12.44 3.48 12.57
CA ALA A 46 -12.31 2.05 12.81
C ALA A 46 -12.99 1.62 14.12
N ILE A 47 -12.94 2.45 15.16
CA ILE A 47 -13.65 2.23 16.42
C ILE A 47 -15.16 2.33 16.21
N ALA A 48 -15.64 3.37 15.52
CA ALA A 48 -17.07 3.56 15.22
C ALA A 48 -17.64 2.41 14.36
N GLU A 49 -16.83 1.87 13.43
CA GLU A 49 -17.15 0.70 12.62
C GLU A 49 -16.99 -0.64 13.36
N LYS A 50 -16.67 -0.61 14.65
CA LYS A 50 -16.42 -1.80 15.50
C LYS A 50 -15.31 -2.71 14.97
N ARG A 51 -14.32 -2.14 14.26
CA ARG A 51 -13.12 -2.86 13.81
C ARG A 51 -12.16 -3.18 14.94
N CYS A 52 -12.17 -2.38 15.98
CA CYS A 52 -11.49 -2.57 17.25
C CYS A 52 -12.16 -1.74 18.35
N PRO A 53 -12.01 -2.11 19.65
CA PRO A 53 -12.57 -1.32 20.75
C PRO A 53 -11.81 -0.02 20.99
N GLY A 54 -10.51 0.01 20.66
CA GLY A 54 -9.62 1.13 20.82
C GLY A 54 -8.19 0.76 20.49
N GLY A 55 -7.24 1.63 20.81
CA GLY A 55 -5.82 1.38 20.59
C GLY A 55 -4.94 2.54 21.05
N VAL A 56 -3.62 2.30 21.00
CA VAL A 56 -2.59 3.32 21.24
C VAL A 56 -1.73 3.45 19.99
N LEU A 57 -1.63 4.67 19.48
CA LEU A 57 -0.76 5.05 18.38
C LEU A 57 0.51 5.67 18.92
N TRP A 58 1.66 5.33 18.32
CA TRP A 58 2.93 6.01 18.50
C TRP A 58 3.60 6.19 17.14
N LEU A 59 3.73 7.43 16.69
CA LEU A 59 4.53 7.83 15.54
C LEU A 59 5.75 8.59 16.03
N GLU A 60 6.93 8.25 15.56
CA GLU A 60 8.14 9.00 15.89
C GLU A 60 9.03 9.17 14.67
N HIS A 61 9.55 10.38 14.50
CA HIS A 61 10.50 10.76 13.47
C HIS A 61 11.66 11.53 14.10
N ARG A 62 12.89 11.01 13.97
CA ARG A 62 14.12 11.62 14.48
C ARG A 62 14.05 12.09 15.96
N GLY A 63 13.33 11.30 16.76
CA GLY A 63 13.18 11.58 18.21
C GLY A 63 12.03 12.52 18.57
N THR A 64 11.33 13.10 17.60
CA THR A 64 10.08 13.81 17.81
C THR A 64 8.91 12.83 17.70
N SER A 65 8.04 12.76 18.71
CA SER A 65 6.94 11.79 18.76
C SER A 65 5.57 12.45 18.76
N TYR A 66 4.61 11.76 18.14
CA TYR A 66 3.18 11.96 18.30
C TYR A 66 2.57 10.65 18.78
N HIS A 67 1.92 10.65 19.94
CA HIS A 67 1.30 9.46 20.50
C HIS A 67 -0.01 9.80 21.19
N LYS A 68 -0.96 8.85 21.21
CA LYS A 68 -2.29 9.07 21.74
C LYS A 68 -3.02 7.75 21.94
N ALA A 69 -3.88 7.70 22.96
CA ALA A 69 -4.83 6.62 23.20
C ALA A 69 -6.21 6.95 22.64
N TYR A 70 -6.93 5.93 22.12
CA TYR A 70 -8.22 6.07 21.46
C TYR A 70 -9.19 5.00 21.96
N GLY A 71 -10.45 5.38 22.14
CA GLY A 71 -11.54 4.45 22.45
C GLY A 71 -11.39 3.78 23.80
N ASN A 72 -11.71 2.49 23.87
CA ASN A 72 -11.78 1.74 25.11
C ASN A 72 -10.78 0.58 25.13
N ARG A 73 -10.23 0.33 26.31
CA ARG A 73 -9.38 -0.83 26.59
C ARG A 73 -10.20 -2.10 26.75
N ALA A 74 -11.37 -1.98 27.40
CA ALA A 74 -12.33 -3.06 27.52
C ALA A 74 -13.75 -2.57 27.24
N LEU A 75 -14.57 -3.48 26.70
CA LEU A 75 -16.00 -3.27 26.47
C LEU A 75 -16.84 -4.10 27.45
N VAL A 76 -16.31 -5.21 27.90
CA VAL A 76 -16.95 -6.13 28.84
C VAL A 76 -15.95 -6.60 29.89
N PRO A 77 -16.39 -6.91 31.15
CA PRO A 77 -17.75 -6.76 31.65
C PRO A 77 -18.15 -5.31 31.90
N GLN A 78 -17.20 -4.38 31.88
CA GLN A 78 -17.39 -2.94 32.02
C GLN A 78 -16.59 -2.21 30.94
N VAL A 79 -17.10 -1.06 30.50
CA VAL A 79 -16.37 -0.19 29.60
C VAL A 79 -15.24 0.48 30.35
N GLU A 80 -14.00 0.27 29.88
CA GLU A 80 -12.80 0.90 30.43
C GLU A 80 -12.13 1.75 29.36
N PRO A 81 -11.87 3.05 29.61
CA PRO A 81 -11.21 3.89 28.62
C PRO A 81 -9.78 3.39 28.34
N MET A 82 -9.32 3.54 27.10
CA MET A 82 -7.94 3.31 26.71
C MET A 82 -7.02 4.37 27.33
N SER A 83 -5.84 3.97 27.77
CA SER A 83 -4.77 4.88 28.24
C SER A 83 -3.47 4.56 27.53
N GLU A 84 -2.57 5.54 27.43
CA GLU A 84 -1.28 5.36 26.74
C GLU A 84 -0.38 4.32 27.41
N ASP A 85 -0.59 4.08 28.71
CA ASP A 85 0.10 3.06 29.49
C ASP A 85 -0.60 1.70 29.48
N SER A 86 -1.63 1.51 28.64
CA SER A 86 -2.28 0.20 28.45
C SER A 86 -1.29 -0.82 27.92
N ILE A 87 -1.35 -2.01 28.53
CA ILE A 87 -0.49 -3.15 28.20
C ILE A 87 -1.27 -4.07 27.27
N PHE A 88 -0.66 -4.49 26.17
CA PHE A 88 -1.30 -5.31 25.13
C PHE A 88 -0.60 -6.66 25.02
N ASP A 89 -1.37 -7.71 24.79
CA ASP A 89 -0.84 -8.96 24.23
C ASP A 89 -0.30 -8.66 22.82
N ALA A 90 1.00 -8.74 22.68
CA ALA A 90 1.71 -8.40 21.44
C ALA A 90 1.51 -9.43 20.32
N ALA A 91 0.97 -10.61 20.63
CA ALA A 91 0.82 -11.73 19.69
C ALA A 91 2.14 -11.98 18.94
N SER A 92 2.10 -12.09 17.61
CA SER A 92 3.29 -12.38 16.79
C SER A 92 4.35 -11.26 16.78
N VAL A 93 4.09 -10.07 17.29
CA VAL A 93 5.15 -9.07 17.54
C VAL A 93 6.19 -9.63 18.55
N THR A 94 5.81 -10.63 19.35
CA THR A 94 6.73 -11.41 20.22
C THR A 94 7.93 -11.95 19.43
N LYS A 95 7.72 -12.37 18.18
CA LYS A 95 8.78 -12.92 17.33
C LYS A 95 9.94 -11.93 17.18
N VAL A 96 9.62 -10.67 16.94
CA VAL A 96 10.62 -9.62 16.64
C VAL A 96 11.02 -8.78 17.86
N ALA A 97 10.20 -8.75 18.91
CA ALA A 97 10.48 -7.97 20.11
C ALA A 97 11.00 -8.83 21.29
N ALA A 98 10.93 -10.16 21.20
CA ALA A 98 11.43 -11.06 22.24
C ALA A 98 12.33 -12.17 21.66
N CYS A 99 11.84 -13.04 20.79
CA CYS A 99 12.58 -14.21 20.34
C CYS A 99 13.77 -13.85 19.45
N THR A 100 13.54 -13.07 18.38
CA THR A 100 14.62 -12.66 17.47
C THR A 100 15.77 -11.96 18.21
N PRO A 101 15.52 -10.93 19.05
CA PRO A 101 16.62 -10.30 19.78
C PRO A 101 17.36 -11.28 20.70
N ALA A 102 16.69 -12.24 21.33
CA ALA A 102 17.34 -13.25 22.14
C ALA A 102 18.27 -14.17 21.31
N VAL A 103 17.78 -14.68 20.18
CA VAL A 103 18.58 -15.46 19.24
C VAL A 103 19.78 -14.67 18.74
N MET A 104 19.56 -13.42 18.31
CA MET A 104 20.61 -12.60 17.70
C MET A 104 21.69 -12.15 18.72
N LEU A 105 21.37 -12.03 20.01
CA LEU A 105 22.37 -11.86 21.06
C LEU A 105 23.28 -13.09 21.19
N LEU A 106 22.72 -14.27 21.12
CA LEU A 106 23.49 -15.51 21.16
C LEU A 106 24.30 -15.72 19.87
N VAL A 107 23.79 -15.26 18.73
CA VAL A 107 24.55 -15.22 17.47
C VAL A 107 25.73 -14.25 17.58
N GLU A 108 25.52 -13.04 18.09
CA GLU A 108 26.57 -12.05 18.29
C GLU A 108 27.67 -12.55 19.26
N ARG A 109 27.29 -13.38 20.24
CA ARG A 109 28.19 -14.01 21.19
C ARG A 109 28.88 -15.27 20.64
N GLY A 110 28.54 -15.68 19.41
CA GLY A 110 29.09 -16.89 18.76
C GLY A 110 28.56 -18.21 19.34
N GLN A 111 27.51 -18.16 20.16
CA GLN A 111 26.92 -19.34 20.82
C GLN A 111 25.88 -20.03 19.90
N ILE A 112 25.29 -19.29 18.97
CA ILE A 112 24.42 -19.81 17.92
C ILE A 112 25.02 -19.42 16.57
N LYS A 113 25.04 -20.35 15.61
CA LYS A 113 25.41 -20.10 14.23
C LYS A 113 24.16 -20.21 13.35
N LEU A 114 23.92 -19.20 12.52
CA LEU A 114 22.70 -19.10 11.71
C LEU A 114 22.57 -20.26 10.72
N ASP A 115 23.67 -20.72 10.14
CA ASP A 115 23.69 -21.77 9.12
C ASP A 115 23.97 -23.17 9.69
N GLU A 116 24.06 -23.28 11.01
CA GLU A 116 24.13 -24.58 11.69
C GLU A 116 22.75 -25.26 11.67
N PRO A 117 22.67 -26.59 11.47
CA PRO A 117 21.44 -27.34 11.61
C PRO A 117 20.81 -27.16 12.98
N VAL A 118 19.50 -26.98 13.03
CA VAL A 118 18.72 -26.89 14.29
C VAL A 118 18.95 -28.13 15.17
N GLN A 119 19.16 -29.28 14.57
CA GLN A 119 19.43 -30.52 15.25
C GLN A 119 20.69 -30.45 16.17
N THR A 120 21.65 -29.55 15.91
CA THR A 120 22.79 -29.31 16.80
C THR A 120 22.33 -28.82 18.17
N TYR A 121 21.24 -28.08 18.24
CA TYR A 121 20.67 -27.50 19.47
C TYR A 121 19.47 -28.29 19.99
N ILE A 122 18.74 -28.97 19.08
CA ILE A 122 17.57 -29.78 19.38
C ILE A 122 17.78 -31.17 18.72
N PRO A 123 18.55 -32.10 19.36
CA PRO A 123 18.91 -33.37 18.76
C PRO A 123 17.73 -34.27 18.41
N GLU A 124 16.56 -34.03 19.01
CA GLU A 124 15.31 -34.71 18.77
C GLU A 124 14.68 -34.36 17.40
N LEU A 125 15.07 -33.20 16.81
CA LEU A 125 14.56 -32.74 15.51
C LEU A 125 15.27 -33.50 14.38
N LYS A 126 14.75 -34.64 13.98
CA LYS A 126 15.35 -35.55 12.99
C LYS A 126 14.30 -36.28 12.18
N GLY A 127 14.73 -36.82 11.04
CA GLY A 127 13.87 -37.53 10.10
C GLY A 127 13.06 -36.63 9.19
N ASP A 128 12.60 -37.17 8.07
CA ASP A 128 11.83 -36.47 7.03
C ASP A 128 12.53 -35.22 6.46
N GLY A 129 13.90 -35.15 6.50
CA GLY A 129 14.66 -33.99 6.02
C GLY A 129 14.84 -32.86 7.03
N LYS A 130 14.34 -33.01 8.27
CA LYS A 130 14.42 -31.97 9.33
C LYS A 130 15.85 -31.70 9.78
N GLU A 131 16.74 -32.69 9.66
CA GLU A 131 18.17 -32.57 9.94
C GLU A 131 18.89 -31.50 9.10
N ASN A 132 18.27 -31.07 7.97
CA ASN A 132 18.80 -30.05 7.10
C ASN A 132 18.27 -28.64 7.41
N ILE A 133 17.35 -28.51 8.36
CA ILE A 133 16.80 -27.20 8.73
C ILE A 133 17.86 -26.42 9.50
N THR A 134 18.19 -25.21 9.05
CA THR A 134 19.09 -24.30 9.75
C THR A 134 18.34 -23.28 10.62
N VAL A 135 19.04 -22.68 11.59
CA VAL A 135 18.50 -21.58 12.41
C VAL A 135 18.05 -20.42 11.54
N ARG A 136 18.80 -20.09 10.48
CA ARG A 136 18.43 -19.08 9.48
C ARG A 136 17.10 -19.39 8.83
N GLN A 137 16.86 -20.63 8.43
CA GLN A 137 15.61 -21.02 7.78
C GLN A 137 14.40 -20.95 8.71
N LEU A 138 14.57 -21.19 10.01
CA LEU A 138 13.52 -20.93 11.00
C LEU A 138 13.18 -19.42 11.06
N LEU A 139 14.19 -18.55 11.19
CA LEU A 139 14.01 -17.10 11.26
C LEU A 139 13.36 -16.51 9.99
N LEU A 140 13.57 -17.15 8.84
CA LEU A 140 13.05 -16.71 7.53
C LEU A 140 11.69 -17.31 7.17
N HIS A 141 11.16 -18.25 7.98
CA HIS A 141 9.95 -19.01 7.66
C HIS A 141 10.04 -19.84 6.36
N ILE A 142 11.23 -20.39 6.09
CA ILE A 142 11.48 -21.28 4.95
C ILE A 142 11.94 -22.69 5.38
N SER A 143 11.57 -23.10 6.59
CA SER A 143 11.91 -24.42 7.15
C SER A 143 11.15 -25.60 6.54
N GLY A 144 10.00 -25.32 5.91
CA GLY A 144 9.10 -26.36 5.40
C GLY A 144 8.02 -26.81 6.38
N PHE A 145 8.01 -26.34 7.62
CA PHE A 145 6.93 -26.63 8.58
C PHE A 145 5.60 -26.00 8.16
N ARG A 146 4.49 -26.62 8.58
CA ARG A 146 3.15 -26.00 8.53
C ARG A 146 3.05 -24.80 9.50
N GLY A 147 1.91 -24.08 9.44
CA GLY A 147 1.71 -22.85 10.23
C GLY A 147 1.86 -23.06 11.74
N ASP A 148 1.23 -24.08 12.29
CA ASP A 148 1.25 -24.37 13.73
C ASP A 148 1.00 -25.87 14.01
N ILE A 149 1.27 -26.32 15.24
CA ILE A 149 0.92 -27.68 15.69
C ILE A 149 -0.58 -27.78 16.02
N GLU A 150 -1.08 -29.01 16.13
CA GLU A 150 -2.48 -29.27 16.44
C GLU A 150 -2.79 -28.94 17.90
N THR A 151 -3.76 -28.05 18.12
CA THR A 151 -4.19 -27.58 19.45
C THR A 151 -5.53 -28.17 19.92
N LYS A 152 -6.24 -28.92 19.07
CA LYS A 152 -7.53 -29.52 19.43
C LYS A 152 -7.43 -30.69 20.39
N THR A 153 -6.26 -31.31 20.47
CA THR A 153 -5.98 -32.37 21.45
C THR A 153 -5.54 -31.76 22.78
N ASP A 154 -5.92 -32.39 23.90
CA ASP A 154 -5.51 -31.92 25.22
C ASP A 154 -4.01 -32.24 25.44
N TRP A 155 -3.21 -31.18 25.55
CA TRP A 155 -1.78 -31.24 25.85
C TRP A 155 -1.31 -29.96 26.53
N HIS A 156 -0.27 -30.05 27.37
CA HIS A 156 0.29 -28.91 28.09
C HIS A 156 1.81 -29.03 28.22
N GLY A 157 2.43 -27.85 28.35
CA GLY A 157 3.85 -27.70 28.63
C GLY A 157 4.73 -27.56 27.40
N GLN A 158 5.85 -26.87 27.57
CA GLN A 158 6.82 -26.57 26.50
C GLN A 158 7.42 -27.86 25.91
N GLN A 159 7.80 -28.82 26.75
CA GLN A 159 8.39 -30.08 26.29
C GLN A 159 7.46 -30.81 25.31
N THR A 160 6.17 -30.85 25.63
CA THR A 160 5.16 -31.50 24.76
C THR A 160 5.04 -30.75 23.42
N ALA A 161 5.09 -29.43 23.42
CA ALA A 161 5.07 -28.63 22.18
C ALA A 161 6.29 -28.93 21.30
N ILE A 162 7.49 -29.01 21.91
CA ILE A 162 8.73 -29.30 21.18
C ILE A 162 8.70 -30.73 20.62
N GLN A 163 8.21 -31.71 21.44
CA GLN A 163 8.04 -33.09 20.94
C GLN A 163 7.10 -33.14 19.73
N LYS A 164 5.93 -32.47 19.82
CA LYS A 164 4.98 -32.36 18.69
C LYS A 164 5.61 -31.73 17.46
N ALA A 165 6.40 -30.66 17.63
CA ALA A 165 7.13 -30.03 16.52
C ALA A 165 8.14 -31.02 15.88
N CYS A 166 8.83 -31.80 16.68
CA CYS A 166 9.75 -32.85 16.19
C CYS A 166 9.02 -33.96 15.42
N GLU A 167 7.77 -34.24 15.77
CA GLU A 167 6.94 -35.26 15.11
C GLU A 167 6.24 -34.72 13.83
N GLU A 168 6.13 -33.40 13.66
CA GLU A 168 5.49 -32.80 12.48
C GLU A 168 6.21 -33.17 11.18
N LYS A 169 5.43 -33.44 10.14
CA LYS A 169 5.95 -33.67 8.79
C LYS A 169 6.16 -32.35 8.06
N LEU A 170 7.27 -32.24 7.36
CA LEU A 170 7.52 -31.08 6.50
C LEU A 170 6.53 -31.09 5.33
N GLN A 171 6.02 -29.91 4.97
CA GLN A 171 5.13 -29.71 3.83
C GLN A 171 5.88 -29.35 2.54
N SER A 172 7.15 -28.97 2.68
CA SER A 172 8.08 -28.73 1.58
C SER A 172 9.51 -28.96 2.08
N PRO A 173 10.47 -29.22 1.18
CA PRO A 173 11.88 -29.26 1.57
C PRO A 173 12.33 -27.95 2.22
N PRO A 174 13.25 -27.99 3.20
CA PRO A 174 13.84 -26.79 3.79
C PRO A 174 14.45 -25.88 2.73
N GLY A 175 14.14 -24.58 2.77
CA GLY A 175 14.59 -23.59 1.81
C GLY A 175 13.77 -23.48 0.53
N ALA A 176 12.82 -24.36 0.25
CA ALA A 176 12.11 -24.42 -1.02
C ALA A 176 10.96 -23.41 -1.13
N ALA A 177 10.28 -23.09 -0.03
CA ALA A 177 9.12 -22.20 -0.04
C ALA A 177 8.99 -21.41 1.26
N PHE A 178 8.52 -20.19 1.15
CA PHE A 178 8.10 -19.41 2.31
C PHE A 178 6.75 -19.92 2.82
N ARG A 179 6.69 -20.17 4.11
CA ARG A 179 5.45 -20.48 4.83
C ARG A 179 5.55 -19.94 6.24
N TYR A 180 4.74 -18.93 6.55
CA TYR A 180 4.67 -18.41 7.90
C TYR A 180 4.32 -19.54 8.88
N SER A 181 5.16 -19.75 9.89
CA SER A 181 5.04 -20.88 10.81
C SER A 181 5.42 -20.47 12.23
N ASP A 182 4.51 -20.69 13.16
CA ASP A 182 4.73 -20.47 14.59
C ASP A 182 5.67 -21.53 15.18
N ILE A 183 5.67 -22.75 14.61
CA ILE A 183 6.59 -23.83 14.96
C ILE A 183 8.04 -23.37 14.91
N ASN A 184 8.41 -22.58 13.90
CA ASN A 184 9.77 -22.05 13.77
C ASN A 184 10.20 -21.27 15.01
N PHE A 185 9.30 -20.45 15.53
CA PHE A 185 9.65 -19.51 16.59
C PHE A 185 9.58 -20.13 17.98
N PHE A 186 8.74 -21.12 18.23
CA PHE A 186 8.88 -21.81 19.52
C PHE A 186 10.08 -22.76 19.53
N LEU A 187 10.49 -23.34 18.39
CA LEU A 187 11.79 -24.02 18.29
C LEU A 187 12.97 -23.03 18.53
N LEU A 188 12.92 -21.82 17.99
CA LEU A 188 13.92 -20.78 18.28
C LEU A 188 13.94 -20.39 19.76
N GLY A 189 12.79 -20.27 20.39
CA GLY A 189 12.70 -20.05 21.85
C GLY A 189 13.34 -21.16 22.64
N GLU A 190 13.14 -22.41 22.25
CA GLU A 190 13.78 -23.59 22.86
C GLU A 190 15.31 -23.57 22.67
N ILE A 191 15.79 -23.19 21.49
CA ILE A 191 17.24 -23.04 21.23
C ILE A 191 17.83 -22.00 22.19
N VAL A 192 17.15 -20.84 22.38
CA VAL A 192 17.63 -19.83 23.33
C VAL A 192 17.75 -20.42 24.72
N GLN A 193 16.75 -21.15 25.20
CA GLN A 193 16.77 -21.74 26.55
C GLN A 193 17.89 -22.76 26.69
N ARG A 194 18.08 -23.65 25.71
CA ARG A 194 19.12 -24.70 25.78
C ARG A 194 20.53 -24.13 25.73
N VAL A 195 20.75 -23.11 24.87
CA VAL A 195 22.09 -22.52 24.67
C VAL A 195 22.45 -21.58 25.81
N SER A 196 21.50 -20.80 26.32
CA SER A 196 21.74 -19.82 27.39
C SER A 196 21.59 -20.40 28.80
N HIS A 197 21.03 -21.63 28.93
CA HIS A 197 20.63 -22.23 30.21
C HIS A 197 19.71 -21.31 31.04
N THR A 198 18.93 -20.47 30.37
CA THR A 198 18.02 -19.49 31.01
C THR A 198 16.68 -19.52 30.28
N PRO A 199 15.54 -19.58 31.00
CA PRO A 199 14.22 -19.44 30.37
C PRO A 199 14.11 -18.22 29.49
N LEU A 200 13.40 -18.33 28.34
CA LEU A 200 13.32 -17.28 27.33
C LEU A 200 12.86 -15.94 27.93
N GLU A 201 11.83 -15.94 28.77
CA GLU A 201 11.27 -14.75 29.41
C GLU A 201 12.27 -14.05 30.33
N GLN A 202 13.11 -14.83 31.02
CA GLN A 202 14.14 -14.29 31.92
C GLN A 202 15.32 -13.76 31.10
N PHE A 203 15.73 -14.50 30.07
CA PHE A 203 16.82 -14.09 29.19
C PHE A 203 16.52 -12.73 28.53
N VAL A 204 15.36 -12.59 27.89
CA VAL A 204 15.02 -11.36 27.19
C VAL A 204 14.76 -10.20 28.16
N ALA A 205 14.18 -10.47 29.33
CA ALA A 205 13.99 -9.45 30.36
C ALA A 205 15.33 -8.88 30.83
N ARG A 206 16.33 -9.75 31.13
CA ARG A 206 17.65 -9.34 31.62
C ARG A 206 18.50 -8.68 30.55
N GLU A 207 18.50 -9.24 29.33
CA GLU A 207 19.43 -8.83 28.28
C GLU A 207 18.90 -7.68 27.41
N VAL A 208 17.58 -7.50 27.34
CA VAL A 208 16.97 -6.50 26.46
C VAL A 208 16.09 -5.50 27.21
N TYR A 209 15.08 -5.98 27.97
CA TYR A 209 14.07 -5.06 28.49
C TYR A 209 14.58 -4.20 29.65
N GLN A 210 15.24 -4.81 30.62
CA GLN A 210 15.80 -4.05 31.77
C GLN A 210 16.84 -3.03 31.31
N PRO A 211 17.82 -3.36 30.44
CA PRO A 211 18.80 -2.36 29.99
C PRO A 211 18.17 -1.23 29.17
N LEU A 212 17.08 -1.47 28.45
CA LEU A 212 16.35 -0.45 27.71
C LEU A 212 15.33 0.33 28.55
N GLY A 213 15.11 -0.07 29.80
CA GLY A 213 14.09 0.51 30.67
C GLY A 213 12.66 0.23 30.19
N MET A 214 12.42 -0.92 29.56
CA MET A 214 11.09 -1.40 29.11
C MET A 214 10.38 -2.08 30.29
N ALA A 215 9.93 -1.27 31.24
CA ALA A 215 9.43 -1.76 32.52
C ALA A 215 8.10 -2.50 32.45
N ASP A 216 7.31 -2.29 31.39
CA ASP A 216 5.99 -2.88 31.21
C ASP A 216 5.98 -4.01 30.16
N SER A 217 7.17 -4.39 29.68
CA SER A 217 7.33 -5.49 28.72
C SER A 217 7.76 -6.76 29.43
N GLY A 218 7.16 -7.88 29.04
CA GLY A 218 7.48 -9.22 29.58
C GLY A 218 6.39 -10.24 29.31
N TYR A 219 6.68 -11.46 29.68
CA TYR A 219 5.72 -12.54 29.66
C TYR A 219 4.97 -12.61 31.00
N LEU A 220 3.78 -13.23 31.01
CA LEU A 220 3.01 -13.50 32.22
C LEU A 220 2.89 -12.26 33.15
N PRO A 221 2.20 -11.19 32.70
CA PRO A 221 2.16 -9.94 33.44
C PRO A 221 1.70 -10.15 34.90
N PRO A 222 2.42 -9.60 35.89
CA PRO A 222 2.11 -9.80 37.30
C PRO A 222 0.74 -9.18 37.65
N ALA A 223 0.14 -9.67 38.73
CA ALA A 223 -1.18 -9.23 39.18
C ALA A 223 -1.29 -7.72 39.34
N SER A 224 -0.21 -7.05 39.79
CA SER A 224 -0.13 -5.57 39.93
C SER A 224 -0.30 -4.80 38.63
N LYS A 225 -0.05 -5.42 37.48
CA LYS A 225 -0.21 -4.80 36.16
C LYS A 225 -1.51 -5.18 35.43
N ARG A 226 -2.23 -6.18 35.93
CA ARG A 226 -3.41 -6.72 35.22
C ARG A 226 -4.51 -5.68 34.94
N SER A 227 -4.69 -4.72 35.82
CA SER A 227 -5.66 -3.63 35.63
C SER A 227 -5.37 -2.75 34.41
N ARG A 228 -4.09 -2.69 33.97
CA ARG A 228 -3.67 -1.96 32.75
C ARG A 228 -3.68 -2.81 31.50
N VAL A 229 -3.83 -4.13 31.64
CA VAL A 229 -3.83 -5.01 30.46
C VAL A 229 -5.15 -4.89 29.70
N ALA A 230 -5.06 -4.63 28.40
CA ALA A 230 -6.20 -4.70 27.50
C ALA A 230 -6.60 -6.17 27.32
N PRO A 231 -7.83 -6.56 27.65
CA PRO A 231 -8.29 -7.94 27.47
C PRO A 231 -8.42 -8.28 25.98
N THR A 232 -8.29 -9.56 25.67
CA THR A 232 -8.60 -10.12 24.37
C THR A 232 -10.01 -10.75 24.39
N GLU A 233 -10.22 -11.86 23.65
CA GLU A 233 -11.55 -12.50 23.52
C GLU A 233 -12.18 -12.91 24.85
N VAL A 234 -13.50 -13.06 24.84
CA VAL A 234 -14.26 -13.57 25.97
C VAL A 234 -14.47 -15.06 25.79
N VAL A 235 -13.92 -15.86 26.68
CA VAL A 235 -14.07 -17.31 26.68
C VAL A 235 -14.84 -17.73 27.93
N ASN A 236 -15.95 -18.46 27.76
CA ASN A 236 -16.82 -18.89 28.85
C ASN A 236 -17.26 -17.72 29.77
N GLY A 237 -17.59 -16.58 29.17
CA GLY A 237 -18.04 -15.37 29.90
C GLY A 237 -16.92 -14.57 30.58
N THR A 238 -15.67 -14.96 30.47
CA THR A 238 -14.52 -14.27 31.09
C THR A 238 -13.57 -13.76 30.02
N PRO A 239 -13.26 -12.42 30.01
CA PRO A 239 -12.25 -11.88 29.09
C PRO A 239 -10.85 -12.39 29.46
N TYR A 240 -10.06 -12.81 28.46
CA TYR A 240 -8.64 -13.10 28.66
C TYR A 240 -7.89 -11.81 28.92
N ARG A 241 -7.50 -11.59 30.19
CA ARG A 241 -6.76 -10.40 30.63
C ARG A 241 -5.47 -10.82 31.31
N GLY A 242 -4.35 -10.56 30.64
CA GLY A 242 -3.01 -11.01 31.10
C GLY A 242 -2.79 -12.51 30.92
N VAL A 243 -3.64 -13.15 30.12
CA VAL A 243 -3.48 -14.52 29.62
C VAL A 243 -3.25 -14.39 28.12
N VAL A 244 -2.21 -15.06 27.60
CA VAL A 244 -1.88 -15.02 26.18
C VAL A 244 -3.05 -15.52 25.32
N HIS A 245 -3.37 -14.75 24.26
CA HIS A 245 -4.46 -15.09 23.35
C HIS A 245 -4.14 -16.33 22.50
N ASP A 246 -2.91 -16.43 22.03
CA ASP A 246 -2.47 -17.54 21.19
C ASP A 246 -2.67 -18.91 21.86
N PRO A 247 -3.42 -19.85 21.24
CA PRO A 247 -3.72 -21.14 21.87
C PRO A 247 -2.49 -21.99 22.13
N THR A 248 -1.56 -22.06 21.17
CA THR A 248 -0.34 -22.85 21.28
C THR A 248 0.56 -22.31 22.40
N ALA A 249 0.78 -21.00 22.43
CA ALA A 249 1.53 -20.37 23.53
C ALA A 249 0.86 -20.57 24.88
N ARG A 250 -0.48 -20.56 24.93
CA ARG A 250 -1.25 -20.83 26.15
C ARG A 250 -1.08 -22.27 26.65
N HIS A 251 -1.12 -23.25 25.77
CA HIS A 251 -0.81 -24.65 26.07
C HIS A 251 0.65 -24.83 26.54
N MET A 252 1.57 -24.00 26.02
CA MET A 252 2.98 -23.97 26.45
C MET A 252 3.21 -23.28 27.81
N GLY A 253 2.15 -22.80 28.48
CA GLY A 253 2.25 -22.12 29.76
C GLY A 253 2.38 -20.61 29.70
N GLY A 254 2.13 -20.00 28.53
CA GLY A 254 2.13 -18.54 28.32
C GLY A 254 3.46 -17.96 27.89
N VAL A 255 4.49 -18.77 27.74
CA VAL A 255 5.82 -18.35 27.27
C VAL A 255 6.21 -19.14 26.03
N ALA A 256 6.30 -18.45 24.91
CA ALA A 256 6.75 -19.06 23.65
C ALA A 256 7.47 -18.04 22.75
N GLY A 257 8.32 -18.51 21.87
CA GLY A 257 9.07 -17.62 20.99
C GLY A 257 8.20 -16.91 19.94
N HIS A 258 7.02 -17.45 19.62
CA HIS A 258 6.11 -16.92 18.61
C HIS A 258 5.04 -15.96 19.18
N ALA A 259 4.66 -16.10 20.46
CA ALA A 259 3.63 -15.30 21.13
C ALA A 259 3.85 -15.32 22.67
N GLY A 260 3.14 -14.45 23.39
CA GLY A 260 3.16 -14.39 24.86
C GLY A 260 3.80 -13.14 25.45
N LEU A 261 4.41 -12.28 24.65
CA LEU A 261 4.88 -10.98 25.11
C LEU A 261 3.69 -10.05 25.37
N PHE A 262 3.70 -9.38 26.51
CA PHE A 262 2.85 -8.24 26.86
C PHE A 262 3.71 -6.99 26.88
N THR A 263 3.22 -5.86 26.34
CA THR A 263 4.02 -4.64 26.20
C THR A 263 3.15 -3.40 26.06
N THR A 264 3.75 -2.22 26.15
CA THR A 264 3.14 -0.92 25.86
C THR A 264 3.75 -0.31 24.60
N ALA A 265 3.06 0.69 24.02
CA ALA A 265 3.61 1.45 22.89
C ALA A 265 4.89 2.21 23.28
N ALA A 266 4.94 2.75 24.48
CA ALA A 266 6.12 3.47 25.00
C ALA A 266 7.35 2.57 25.13
N ASP A 267 7.19 1.33 25.60
CA ASP A 267 8.29 0.37 25.69
C ASP A 267 8.77 -0.08 24.30
N LEU A 268 7.85 -0.40 23.39
CA LEU A 268 8.22 -0.70 21.99
C LEU A 268 8.91 0.49 21.32
N ALA A 269 8.52 1.73 21.63
CA ALA A 269 9.22 2.91 21.12
C ALA A 269 10.69 2.96 21.57
N ARG A 270 11.00 2.55 22.80
CA ARG A 270 12.39 2.41 23.27
C ARG A 270 13.16 1.37 22.46
N TYR A 271 12.52 0.23 22.19
CA TYR A 271 13.08 -0.83 21.36
C TYR A 271 13.33 -0.35 19.92
N CYS A 272 12.36 0.31 19.29
CA CYS A 272 12.53 0.89 17.97
C CYS A 272 13.65 1.94 17.90
N ARG A 273 13.76 2.82 18.89
CA ARG A 273 14.87 3.81 18.97
C ARG A 273 16.23 3.11 19.05
N MET A 274 16.33 2.03 19.83
CA MET A 274 17.56 1.24 19.94
C MET A 274 17.95 0.67 18.57
N LEU A 275 17.01 0.14 17.82
CA LEU A 275 17.27 -0.41 16.47
C LEU A 275 17.68 0.70 15.49
N ILE A 276 16.97 1.82 15.42
CA ILE A 276 17.30 2.97 14.55
C ILE A 276 18.69 3.52 14.88
N ARG A 277 19.11 3.47 16.15
CA ARG A 277 20.44 3.91 16.62
C ARG A 277 21.48 2.80 16.57
N ASN A 278 21.31 1.86 15.65
CA ASN A 278 22.27 0.78 15.40
C ASN A 278 22.64 0.00 16.68
N GLY A 279 21.65 -0.36 17.49
CA GLY A 279 21.80 -1.27 18.61
C GLY A 279 22.08 -0.61 19.95
N SER A 280 21.95 0.72 20.08
CA SER A 280 22.17 1.41 21.37
C SER A 280 21.12 2.47 21.69
N LEU A 281 20.83 2.67 22.98
CA LEU A 281 19.93 3.70 23.47
C LEU A 281 20.48 4.31 24.76
N HIS A 282 20.60 5.65 24.85
CA HIS A 282 21.08 6.39 26.00
C HIS A 282 22.40 5.86 26.62
N GLY A 283 23.35 5.48 25.75
CA GLY A 283 24.64 4.91 26.18
C GLY A 283 24.63 3.41 26.44
N THR A 284 23.47 2.78 26.57
CA THR A 284 23.32 1.33 26.73
C THR A 284 23.34 0.66 25.38
N ARG A 285 24.26 -0.29 25.17
CA ARG A 285 24.38 -1.07 23.95
C ARG A 285 23.78 -2.46 24.14
N ILE A 286 22.82 -2.81 23.31
CA ILE A 286 22.23 -4.14 23.25
C ILE A 286 22.91 -4.96 22.14
N PHE A 287 23.05 -4.38 20.93
CA PHE A 287 23.65 -5.04 19.77
C PHE A 287 24.80 -4.21 19.19
N LYS A 288 25.71 -4.88 18.53
CA LYS A 288 26.62 -4.24 17.60
C LYS A 288 25.87 -3.74 16.37
N PRO A 289 26.33 -2.66 15.70
CA PRO A 289 25.70 -2.18 14.46
C PRO A 289 25.58 -3.25 13.38
N GLU A 290 26.56 -4.13 13.30
CA GLU A 290 26.60 -5.25 12.33
C GLU A 290 25.47 -6.23 12.60
N THR A 291 25.16 -6.52 13.87
CA THR A 291 24.07 -7.42 14.26
C THR A 291 22.70 -6.83 13.92
N VAL A 292 22.52 -5.52 14.12
CA VAL A 292 21.29 -4.84 13.70
C VAL A 292 21.13 -4.92 12.18
N ARG A 293 22.17 -4.58 11.41
CA ARG A 293 22.14 -4.72 9.95
C ARG A 293 21.88 -6.15 9.50
N LEU A 294 22.54 -7.12 10.15
CA LEU A 294 22.36 -8.54 9.84
C LEU A 294 20.89 -8.96 10.02
N MET A 295 20.22 -8.60 11.12
CA MET A 295 18.86 -9.06 11.34
C MET A 295 17.79 -8.30 10.54
N THR A 296 18.07 -7.07 10.08
CA THR A 296 17.09 -6.22 9.40
C THR A 296 17.30 -6.09 7.88
N SER A 297 18.34 -6.71 7.32
CA SER A 297 18.55 -6.82 5.86
C SER A 297 17.88 -8.07 5.29
N VAL A 298 17.69 -8.10 3.96
CA VAL A 298 17.07 -9.23 3.27
C VAL A 298 17.99 -10.44 3.31
N HIS A 299 17.44 -11.59 3.73
CA HIS A 299 18.12 -12.88 3.80
C HIS A 299 17.38 -14.01 3.07
N THR A 300 16.13 -13.81 2.68
CA THR A 300 15.46 -14.78 1.82
C THR A 300 16.18 -14.86 0.48
N PRO A 301 16.38 -16.08 -0.08
CA PRO A 301 16.99 -16.23 -1.41
C PRO A 301 16.22 -15.44 -2.47
N GLU A 302 16.89 -15.01 -3.53
CA GLU A 302 16.27 -14.26 -4.63
C GLU A 302 15.14 -15.05 -5.34
N SER A 303 15.17 -16.38 -5.24
CA SER A 303 14.11 -17.26 -5.76
C SER A 303 12.78 -17.15 -4.99
N HIS A 304 12.78 -16.55 -3.79
CA HIS A 304 11.56 -16.34 -3.02
C HIS A 304 10.93 -14.97 -3.32
N PRO A 305 9.61 -14.88 -3.53
CA PRO A 305 8.95 -13.61 -3.75
C PRO A 305 8.96 -12.72 -2.51
N GLU A 306 9.03 -13.30 -1.30
CA GLU A 306 9.05 -12.56 -0.05
C GLU A 306 10.47 -12.11 0.30
N ARG A 307 10.62 -10.83 0.65
CA ARG A 307 11.86 -10.28 1.21
C ARG A 307 11.75 -10.21 2.72
N ARG A 308 12.55 -11.01 3.41
CA ARG A 308 12.54 -11.06 4.87
C ARG A 308 13.94 -10.90 5.44
N GLY A 309 14.01 -10.16 6.56
CA GLY A 309 15.12 -10.19 7.48
C GLY A 309 15.00 -11.36 8.45
N LEU A 310 15.98 -11.52 9.32
CA LEU A 310 15.95 -12.57 10.34
C LEU A 310 14.84 -12.26 11.37
N GLY A 311 13.69 -12.93 11.24
CA GLY A 311 12.47 -12.68 11.98
C GLY A 311 11.60 -11.53 11.44
N TRP A 312 12.18 -10.55 10.77
CA TRP A 312 11.52 -9.33 10.34
C TRP A 312 10.85 -9.49 8.96
N ASP A 313 9.70 -8.87 8.81
CA ASP A 313 9.08 -8.65 7.52
C ASP A 313 9.63 -7.37 6.88
N ILE A 314 9.95 -7.42 5.59
CA ILE A 314 10.50 -6.29 4.82
C ILE A 314 9.60 -5.99 3.63
N ASP A 315 9.32 -7.01 2.80
CA ASP A 315 8.50 -6.88 1.60
C ASP A 315 7.83 -8.21 1.28
N SER A 316 6.62 -8.39 1.75
CA SER A 316 5.80 -9.59 1.58
C SER A 316 4.32 -9.25 1.69
N GLY A 317 3.45 -10.24 1.59
CA GLY A 317 2.02 -10.09 1.83
C GLY A 317 1.64 -9.58 3.25
N TYR A 318 2.59 -9.57 4.19
CA TYR A 318 2.38 -9.10 5.56
C TYR A 318 2.86 -7.66 5.79
N SER A 319 3.47 -7.02 4.79
CA SER A 319 4.06 -5.66 4.90
C SER A 319 3.03 -4.52 4.87
N GLY A 320 1.75 -4.79 5.10
CA GLY A 320 0.68 -3.78 5.13
C GLY A 320 0.98 -2.54 5.98
N PRO A 321 1.56 -2.66 7.20
CA PRO A 321 1.89 -1.50 8.03
C PRO A 321 2.95 -0.55 7.46
N ARG A 322 3.74 -0.97 6.46
CA ARG A 322 4.61 -0.07 5.69
C ARG A 322 3.81 1.04 5.00
N GLY A 323 2.54 0.78 4.70
CA GLY A 323 1.76 1.70 3.89
C GLY A 323 2.34 1.87 2.49
N LYS A 324 2.01 2.98 1.84
CA LYS A 324 2.40 3.22 0.45
C LYS A 324 3.77 3.88 0.30
N PHE A 325 4.24 4.62 1.30
CA PHE A 325 5.35 5.55 1.14
C PHE A 325 6.57 5.29 2.02
N LEU A 326 6.42 4.59 3.16
CA LEU A 326 7.61 4.21 3.92
C LEU A 326 8.56 3.38 3.03
N THR A 327 9.84 3.62 3.21
CA THR A 327 10.89 3.17 2.31
C THR A 327 10.91 1.66 2.10
N LEU A 328 11.11 1.20 0.90
CA LEU A 328 11.36 -0.22 0.63
C LEU A 328 12.74 -0.62 1.20
N GLY A 329 12.74 -1.58 2.12
CA GLY A 329 13.88 -1.89 2.99
C GLY A 329 13.64 -1.47 4.44
N SER A 330 12.54 -0.74 4.72
CA SER A 330 11.97 -0.66 6.06
C SER A 330 11.41 -2.01 6.48
N TYR A 331 11.27 -2.25 7.77
CA TYR A 331 10.93 -3.56 8.31
C TYR A 331 9.97 -3.46 9.51
N GLY A 332 9.25 -4.52 9.74
CA GLY A 332 8.27 -4.54 10.82
C GLY A 332 7.67 -5.91 11.09
N HIS A 333 6.60 -5.91 11.86
CA HIS A 333 5.78 -7.10 12.11
C HIS A 333 4.37 -6.74 12.57
N THR A 334 3.43 -7.67 12.40
CA THR A 334 2.06 -7.55 12.89
C THR A 334 1.75 -8.64 13.91
N GLY A 335 0.75 -8.39 14.78
CA GLY A 335 0.20 -9.37 15.70
C GLY A 335 -1.29 -9.60 15.47
N TRP A 336 -1.73 -10.83 15.71
CA TRP A 336 -3.13 -11.24 15.52
C TRP A 336 -4.11 -10.43 16.34
N THR A 337 -3.75 -10.09 17.57
CA THR A 337 -4.55 -9.33 18.51
C THR A 337 -4.84 -7.89 18.10
N GLY A 338 -4.18 -7.38 17.05
CA GLY A 338 -4.37 -6.02 16.56
C GLY A 338 -3.12 -5.15 16.63
N THR A 339 -2.01 -5.70 17.06
CA THR A 339 -0.73 -5.01 17.26
C THR A 339 0.09 -4.94 15.99
N SER A 340 0.87 -3.89 15.81
CA SER A 340 1.85 -3.74 14.72
C SER A 340 2.94 -2.73 15.10
N LEU A 341 4.11 -2.94 14.53
CA LEU A 341 5.18 -1.95 14.48
C LEU A 341 5.85 -1.97 13.12
N TRP A 342 6.29 -0.81 12.63
CA TRP A 342 7.05 -0.67 11.40
C TRP A 342 8.13 0.38 11.56
N ILE A 343 9.36 0.08 11.15
CA ILE A 343 10.55 0.90 11.34
C ILE A 343 11.17 1.20 9.98
N ASP A 344 11.32 2.48 9.68
CA ASP A 344 12.03 2.96 8.51
C ASP A 344 13.38 3.57 8.95
N PRO A 345 14.48 2.84 8.79
CA PRO A 345 15.79 3.32 9.19
C PRO A 345 16.32 4.45 8.32
N PHE A 346 15.82 4.61 7.09
CA PHE A 346 16.27 5.64 6.15
C PHE A 346 15.76 7.02 6.56
N SER A 347 14.49 7.13 6.89
CA SER A 347 13.90 8.36 7.40
C SER A 347 14.09 8.54 8.90
N GLN A 348 14.58 7.53 9.61
CA GLN A 348 14.61 7.46 11.08
C GLN A 348 13.21 7.61 11.69
N THR A 349 12.24 6.92 11.10
CA THR A 349 10.84 6.94 11.49
C THR A 349 10.38 5.57 11.94
N PHE A 350 9.50 5.52 12.92
CA PHE A 350 8.74 4.30 13.19
C PHE A 350 7.30 4.62 13.58
N ILE A 351 6.44 3.66 13.32
CA ILE A 351 5.04 3.70 13.73
C ILE A 351 4.70 2.43 14.49
N ILE A 352 4.00 2.58 15.60
CA ILE A 352 3.46 1.50 16.43
C ILE A 352 1.96 1.74 16.55
N PHE A 353 1.17 0.72 16.31
CA PHE A 353 -0.25 0.71 16.64
C PHE A 353 -0.58 -0.54 17.42
N LEU A 354 -0.98 -0.37 18.68
CA LEU A 354 -1.39 -1.45 19.57
C LEU A 354 -2.88 -1.38 19.80
N SER A 355 -3.56 -2.47 19.52
CA SER A 355 -5.00 -2.64 19.70
C SER A 355 -5.31 -4.06 20.19
N ASN A 356 -6.49 -4.26 20.73
CA ASN A 356 -7.03 -5.56 21.06
C ASN A 356 -8.29 -5.84 20.20
N ARG A 357 -8.09 -5.88 18.87
CA ARG A 357 -9.17 -6.01 17.88
C ARG A 357 -10.08 -7.22 18.10
N ASN A 358 -9.57 -8.24 18.77
CA ASN A 358 -10.25 -9.48 19.13
C ASN A 358 -10.97 -9.40 20.49
N HIS A 359 -11.23 -8.18 21.00
CA HIS A 359 -12.07 -7.96 22.16
C HIS A 359 -13.39 -7.29 21.73
N PRO A 360 -14.55 -7.81 22.15
CA PRO A 360 -14.73 -9.00 23.00
C PRO A 360 -14.70 -10.33 22.22
N ASP A 361 -14.61 -10.29 20.91
CA ASP A 361 -14.63 -11.45 20.01
C ASP A 361 -13.70 -11.25 18.80
N GLU A 362 -13.53 -12.29 17.97
CA GLU A 362 -12.65 -12.31 16.79
C GLU A 362 -13.16 -11.50 15.57
N ASN A 363 -14.31 -10.79 15.66
CA ASN A 363 -14.91 -10.09 14.53
C ASN A 363 -14.17 -8.82 14.12
N GLY A 364 -13.32 -8.25 15.00
CA GLY A 364 -12.54 -7.06 14.71
C GLY A 364 -11.50 -7.29 13.59
N ASN A 365 -11.24 -6.23 12.80
CA ASN A 365 -10.21 -6.26 11.75
C ASN A 365 -9.54 -4.89 11.58
N VAL A 366 -8.23 -4.83 11.77
CA VAL A 366 -7.43 -3.59 11.67
C VAL A 366 -6.39 -3.63 10.54
N GLN A 367 -6.48 -4.58 9.59
CA GLN A 367 -5.51 -4.69 8.50
C GLN A 367 -5.50 -3.42 7.62
N ALA A 368 -6.66 -2.97 7.17
CA ALA A 368 -6.77 -1.75 6.39
C ALA A 368 -6.32 -0.51 7.18
N LEU A 369 -6.66 -0.44 8.48
CA LEU A 369 -6.23 0.65 9.35
C LEU A 369 -4.70 0.71 9.45
N ARG A 370 -4.02 -0.42 9.67
CA ARG A 370 -2.55 -0.48 9.74
C ARG A 370 -1.89 0.08 8.47
N SER A 371 -2.41 -0.28 7.29
CA SER A 371 -1.91 0.22 6.00
C SER A 371 -2.16 1.72 5.83
N THR A 372 -3.34 2.20 6.24
CA THR A 372 -3.68 3.63 6.25
C THR A 372 -2.74 4.40 7.17
N LEU A 373 -2.52 3.90 8.39
CA LEU A 373 -1.64 4.55 9.36
C LEU A 373 -0.19 4.61 8.88
N GLY A 374 0.35 3.54 8.26
CA GLY A 374 1.68 3.56 7.66
C GLY A 374 1.81 4.55 6.51
N THR A 375 0.78 4.69 5.68
CA THR A 375 0.72 5.68 4.61
C THR A 375 0.73 7.10 5.17
N LEU A 376 -0.16 7.39 6.12
CA LEU A 376 -0.28 8.70 6.76
C LEU A 376 0.96 9.05 7.60
N ALA A 377 1.64 8.05 8.19
CA ALA A 377 2.89 8.25 8.91
C ALA A 377 3.97 8.86 8.02
N ALA A 378 4.14 8.34 6.81
CA ALA A 378 5.09 8.89 5.85
C ALA A 378 4.63 10.29 5.35
N GLU A 379 3.35 10.45 5.05
CA GLU A 379 2.78 11.73 4.62
C GLU A 379 2.84 12.82 5.69
N ALA A 380 2.86 12.43 6.98
CA ALA A 380 2.94 13.38 8.07
C ALA A 380 4.34 14.02 8.22
N ILE A 381 5.39 13.44 7.67
CA ILE A 381 6.77 13.91 7.85
C ILE A 381 7.10 15.05 6.91
N LYS A 382 7.63 16.15 7.44
CA LYS A 382 7.92 17.38 6.68
C LYS A 382 9.29 17.39 5.99
N ASP A 383 10.30 16.79 6.60
CA ASP A 383 11.71 16.99 6.25
C ASP A 383 12.36 15.74 5.65
N PHE A 384 11.55 14.82 5.09
CA PHE A 384 12.04 13.62 4.41
C PHE A 384 11.30 13.33 3.12
N ASN A 385 12.04 13.09 2.05
CA ASN A 385 11.47 12.75 0.75
C ASN A 385 11.47 11.23 0.53
N PHE A 386 10.31 10.59 0.72
CA PHE A 386 10.13 9.16 0.51
C PHE A 386 10.14 8.73 -0.97
N SER A 387 10.08 9.67 -1.91
CA SER A 387 10.08 9.35 -3.35
C SER A 387 11.46 8.98 -3.88
N TYR A 388 12.52 9.41 -3.19
CA TYR A 388 13.90 9.08 -3.54
C TYR A 388 14.73 8.88 -2.27
N VAL A 389 15.02 7.63 -1.96
CA VAL A 389 15.76 7.25 -0.76
C VAL A 389 17.02 6.48 -1.16
N PRO A 390 18.21 7.11 -1.09
CA PRO A 390 19.46 6.42 -1.37
C PRO A 390 19.65 5.21 -0.45
N GLY A 391 19.97 4.05 -1.05
CA GLY A 391 20.15 2.80 -0.30
C GLY A 391 18.86 2.03 -0.02
N ALA A 392 17.69 2.54 -0.39
CA ALA A 392 16.45 1.76 -0.40
C ALA A 392 16.58 0.54 -1.30
N LEU A 393 15.90 -0.53 -0.96
CA LEU A 393 15.81 -1.68 -1.85
C LEU A 393 15.08 -1.27 -3.14
N ALA A 394 15.58 -1.71 -4.28
CA ALA A 394 14.83 -1.60 -5.51
C ALA A 394 13.52 -2.41 -5.40
N ALA A 395 12.44 -1.91 -6.01
CA ALA A 395 11.30 -2.75 -6.27
C ALA A 395 11.79 -3.99 -7.05
N ARG A 396 11.32 -5.19 -6.69
CA ARG A 396 11.71 -6.38 -7.45
C ARG A 396 11.24 -6.23 -8.89
N THR A 397 12.21 -6.22 -9.81
CA THR A 397 11.98 -6.57 -11.20
C THR A 397 12.25 -8.08 -11.28
N ASP A 398 11.22 -8.88 -11.32
CA ASP A 398 11.37 -10.32 -11.44
C ASP A 398 11.95 -10.67 -12.80
N GLY A 399 13.18 -11.19 -12.79
CA GLY A 399 13.77 -11.85 -13.94
C GLY A 399 15.11 -11.35 -14.42
N GLU A 400 16.20 -11.56 -13.67
CA GLU A 400 17.50 -11.86 -14.25
C GLU A 400 18.28 -12.80 -13.31
N SER A 401 18.15 -14.10 -13.54
CA SER A 401 19.12 -15.07 -13.11
C SER A 401 20.14 -15.26 -14.26
N THR A 402 21.18 -14.48 -14.29
CA THR A 402 22.50 -14.91 -14.83
C THR A 402 23.56 -13.95 -14.31
N GLY A 403 24.58 -14.54 -13.67
CA GLY A 403 25.64 -13.82 -13.00
C GLY A 403 26.44 -12.87 -13.91
N ARG A 404 26.59 -11.67 -13.39
CA ARG A 404 27.81 -10.87 -13.63
C ARG A 404 28.00 -9.92 -12.45
N THR A 405 29.01 -10.22 -11.66
CA THR A 405 29.62 -9.29 -10.72
C THR A 405 30.15 -8.07 -11.46
N ALA A 406 29.48 -6.94 -11.35
CA ALA A 406 30.04 -5.66 -11.74
C ALA A 406 30.95 -5.15 -10.61
N ARG A 407 32.26 -5.23 -10.81
CA ARG A 407 33.26 -4.52 -10.01
C ARG A 407 33.08 -3.01 -10.26
N PHE A 408 32.74 -2.28 -9.26
CA PHE A 408 32.91 -0.83 -9.26
C PHE A 408 34.41 -0.50 -9.00
N SER A 409 35.11 -0.10 -10.03
CA SER A 409 36.39 0.58 -9.91
C SER A 409 36.13 2.08 -9.86
N GLY A 410 36.43 2.68 -8.72
CA GLY A 410 36.35 4.12 -8.56
C GLY A 410 37.42 4.85 -9.37
N THR A 411 37.01 5.88 -10.08
CA THR A 411 37.89 7.01 -10.41
C THR A 411 37.15 8.31 -10.11
N ARG A 412 37.67 9.02 -9.10
CA ARG A 412 37.32 10.42 -8.85
C ARG A 412 37.58 11.24 -10.11
N ARG A 413 36.58 11.96 -10.58
CA ARG A 413 36.78 13.22 -11.26
C ARG A 413 35.84 14.26 -10.62
N SER A 414 36.53 15.25 -10.04
CA SER A 414 35.95 16.55 -9.69
C SER A 414 35.55 17.27 -10.95
N ASN A 415 34.33 17.80 -11.02
CA ASN A 415 34.13 19.19 -11.43
C ASN A 415 32.64 19.58 -11.42
N SER A 416 32.48 20.77 -10.86
CA SER A 416 31.50 21.82 -11.15
C SER A 416 30.01 21.48 -10.90
N GLU A 417 29.55 22.06 -9.84
CA GLU A 417 28.16 22.42 -9.58
C GLU A 417 27.50 23.06 -10.79
N THR A 418 26.56 22.32 -11.38
CA THR A 418 25.42 22.92 -12.05
C THR A 418 24.18 22.38 -11.36
N LYS A 419 23.58 23.21 -10.52
CA LYS A 419 22.23 23.00 -10.02
C LYS A 419 21.28 23.01 -11.22
N SER A 420 20.94 21.82 -11.76
CA SER A 420 19.71 21.67 -12.51
C SER A 420 18.59 21.46 -11.47
N SER A 421 17.84 22.50 -11.19
CA SER A 421 16.51 22.36 -10.60
C SER A 421 15.66 21.64 -11.67
N GLU A 422 15.51 20.32 -11.57
CA GLU A 422 14.48 19.63 -12.33
C GLU A 422 13.14 20.19 -11.88
N SER A 423 12.53 20.97 -12.77
CA SER A 423 11.25 21.60 -12.52
C SER A 423 10.17 20.50 -12.47
N LYS A 424 9.49 20.40 -11.33
CA LYS A 424 8.42 19.41 -11.11
C LYS A 424 7.29 19.58 -12.14
N SER A 425 6.69 18.50 -12.62
CA SER A 425 5.52 18.58 -13.52
C SER A 425 4.34 19.26 -12.83
N LEU A 426 3.63 20.10 -13.59
CA LEU A 426 2.46 20.86 -13.15
C LEU A 426 1.30 20.53 -14.07
N ASN A 427 0.16 20.07 -13.55
CA ASN A 427 -1.07 19.94 -14.33
C ASN A 427 -1.67 21.31 -14.66
N GLY A 428 -2.61 21.39 -15.59
CA GLY A 428 -3.23 22.66 -15.99
C GLY A 428 -3.84 23.47 -14.85
N ILE A 429 -4.36 22.82 -13.79
CA ILE A 429 -4.85 23.52 -12.60
C ILE A 429 -3.69 24.20 -11.84
N ASP A 430 -2.54 23.55 -11.69
CA ASP A 430 -1.37 24.15 -11.03
C ASP A 430 -0.88 25.38 -11.81
N VAL A 431 -0.87 25.27 -13.16
CA VAL A 431 -0.50 26.36 -14.07
C VAL A 431 -1.51 27.51 -13.97
N LEU A 432 -2.80 27.20 -13.89
CA LEU A 432 -3.86 28.19 -13.73
C LEU A 432 -3.73 28.96 -12.41
N VAL A 433 -3.45 28.25 -11.31
CA VAL A 433 -3.15 28.87 -10.00
C VAL A 433 -1.92 29.78 -10.09
N LYS A 434 -0.83 29.31 -10.71
CA LYS A 434 0.39 30.07 -10.95
C LYS A 434 0.13 31.34 -11.76
N GLN A 435 -0.85 31.32 -12.66
CA GLN A 435 -1.29 32.48 -13.47
C GLN A 435 -2.32 33.36 -12.74
N ASN A 436 -2.58 33.14 -11.46
CA ASN A 436 -3.61 33.83 -10.68
C ASN A 436 -4.96 33.84 -11.39
N PHE A 437 -5.36 32.72 -11.99
CA PHE A 437 -6.61 32.51 -12.73
C PHE A 437 -6.87 33.51 -13.89
N ALA A 438 -5.84 34.19 -14.38
CA ALA A 438 -5.96 35.22 -15.41
C ALA A 438 -6.78 34.81 -16.65
N PRO A 439 -6.67 33.56 -17.18
CA PRO A 439 -7.49 33.15 -18.33
C PRO A 439 -9.00 33.09 -18.08
N LEU A 440 -9.45 33.04 -16.83
CA LEU A 440 -10.84 32.87 -16.42
C LEU A 440 -11.47 34.14 -15.82
N LYS A 441 -10.70 35.23 -15.71
CA LYS A 441 -11.19 36.49 -15.11
C LYS A 441 -12.44 37.02 -15.80
N GLY A 442 -13.41 37.45 -15.01
CA GLY A 442 -14.67 38.08 -15.45
C GLY A 442 -15.65 37.09 -16.08
N LEU A 443 -15.40 35.77 -16.02
CA LEU A 443 -16.27 34.75 -16.58
C LEU A 443 -17.14 34.06 -15.52
N ARG A 444 -18.40 33.78 -15.89
CA ARG A 444 -19.30 32.91 -15.16
C ARG A 444 -19.08 31.46 -15.62
N LEU A 445 -18.66 30.63 -14.72
CA LEU A 445 -18.14 29.30 -15.05
C LEU A 445 -19.07 28.16 -14.62
N GLY A 446 -19.16 27.14 -15.46
CA GLY A 446 -19.55 25.77 -15.07
C GLY A 446 -18.31 24.91 -15.03
N LEU A 447 -18.11 24.15 -13.95
CA LEU A 447 -16.98 23.25 -13.79
C LEU A 447 -17.41 21.79 -13.97
N VAL A 448 -16.86 21.12 -14.96
CA VAL A 448 -16.99 19.66 -15.17
C VAL A 448 -15.86 18.99 -14.44
N THR A 449 -16.14 18.33 -13.33
CA THR A 449 -15.11 17.76 -12.44
C THR A 449 -15.64 16.63 -11.58
N ASN A 450 -14.68 15.93 -10.95
CA ASN A 450 -14.91 14.98 -9.87
C ASN A 450 -13.79 15.14 -8.81
N HIS A 451 -13.68 14.20 -7.87
CA HIS A 451 -12.66 14.20 -6.83
C HIS A 451 -11.21 14.18 -7.31
N THR A 452 -10.96 13.86 -8.60
CA THR A 452 -9.61 13.91 -9.18
C THR A 452 -9.22 15.33 -9.62
N GLY A 453 -10.20 16.25 -9.73
CA GLY A 453 -9.99 17.66 -10.01
C GLY A 453 -9.40 18.36 -8.80
N GLN A 454 -8.07 18.36 -8.71
CA GLN A 454 -7.27 18.96 -7.63
C GLN A 454 -5.90 19.35 -8.15
N ASP A 455 -5.28 20.34 -7.48
CA ASP A 455 -3.89 20.71 -7.74
C ASP A 455 -2.91 19.67 -7.19
N ARG A 456 -1.61 19.89 -7.40
CA ARG A 456 -0.55 19.01 -6.91
C ARG A 456 -0.47 18.91 -5.38
N ASP A 457 -0.99 19.92 -4.68
CA ASP A 457 -1.04 19.98 -3.21
C ASP A 457 -2.38 19.46 -2.67
N ARG A 458 -3.19 18.84 -3.56
CA ARG A 458 -4.50 18.21 -3.30
C ARG A 458 -5.63 19.18 -2.91
N ASN A 459 -5.50 20.47 -3.25
CA ASN A 459 -6.61 21.40 -3.10
C ASN A 459 -7.64 21.16 -4.21
N PRO A 460 -8.93 20.91 -3.88
CA PRO A 460 -9.95 20.66 -4.90
C PRO A 460 -10.12 21.85 -5.84
N THR A 461 -10.20 21.60 -7.14
CA THR A 461 -10.42 22.64 -8.15
C THR A 461 -11.72 23.41 -7.92
N ILE A 462 -12.75 22.74 -7.37
CA ILE A 462 -13.99 23.40 -6.93
C ILE A 462 -13.68 24.54 -5.96
N ASP A 463 -12.91 24.26 -4.92
CA ASP A 463 -12.56 25.22 -3.88
C ASP A 463 -11.63 26.32 -4.42
N LEU A 464 -10.66 25.95 -5.26
CA LEU A 464 -9.74 26.90 -5.90
C LEU A 464 -10.49 27.93 -6.78
N LEU A 465 -11.41 27.45 -7.65
CA LEU A 465 -12.18 28.34 -8.52
C LEU A 465 -13.23 29.16 -7.76
N LYS A 466 -13.83 28.60 -6.71
CA LYS A 466 -14.80 29.32 -5.86
C LYS A 466 -14.18 30.50 -5.15
N ASN A 467 -12.91 30.40 -4.77
CA ASN A 467 -12.15 31.42 -4.04
C ASN A 467 -11.26 32.26 -4.96
N ALA A 468 -11.24 32.00 -6.27
CA ALA A 468 -10.40 32.69 -7.20
C ALA A 468 -10.88 34.15 -7.40
N PRO A 469 -9.97 35.16 -7.40
CA PRO A 469 -10.34 36.54 -7.58
C PRO A 469 -10.89 36.78 -8.99
N GLU A 470 -12.01 37.53 -9.08
CA GLU A 470 -12.65 37.89 -10.34
C GLU A 470 -13.14 36.70 -11.19
N VAL A 471 -13.35 35.54 -10.57
CA VAL A 471 -13.92 34.34 -11.19
C VAL A 471 -15.24 34.00 -10.50
N GLU A 472 -16.28 33.74 -11.29
CA GLU A 472 -17.60 33.41 -10.72
C GLU A 472 -18.00 31.98 -11.05
N LEU A 473 -17.75 31.02 -10.14
CA LEU A 473 -18.20 29.63 -10.28
C LEU A 473 -19.69 29.56 -9.95
N LYS A 474 -20.52 29.17 -10.95
CA LYS A 474 -21.99 29.15 -10.90
C LYS A 474 -22.57 27.75 -10.75
N ALA A 475 -21.96 26.74 -11.39
CA ALA A 475 -22.50 25.39 -11.44
C ALA A 475 -21.39 24.33 -11.52
N LEU A 476 -21.71 23.14 -11.05
CA LEU A 476 -20.87 21.95 -11.13
C LEU A 476 -21.56 20.92 -12.02
N PHE A 477 -20.77 20.20 -12.81
CA PHE A 477 -21.23 19.10 -13.67
C PHE A 477 -20.49 17.84 -13.28
N SER A 478 -21.24 16.84 -12.83
CA SER A 478 -20.70 15.62 -12.25
C SER A 478 -20.69 14.47 -13.25
N PRO A 479 -19.53 13.87 -13.57
CA PRO A 479 -19.46 12.63 -14.34
C PRO A 479 -19.85 11.42 -13.49
N GLU A 480 -19.57 10.23 -14.00
CA GLU A 480 -19.60 8.97 -13.25
C GLU A 480 -18.83 9.11 -11.92
N HIS A 481 -19.33 8.47 -10.85
CA HIS A 481 -18.80 8.49 -9.48
C HIS A 481 -18.99 9.78 -8.65
N GLY A 482 -19.70 10.80 -9.18
CA GLY A 482 -20.02 12.02 -8.43
C GLY A 482 -18.84 12.99 -8.25
N ILE A 483 -19.14 14.23 -7.80
CA ILE A 483 -18.12 15.29 -7.68
C ILE A 483 -17.12 15.08 -6.56
N ARG A 484 -17.43 14.26 -5.53
CA ARG A 484 -16.56 13.98 -4.38
C ARG A 484 -16.13 12.52 -4.27
N GLY A 485 -16.41 11.69 -5.29
CA GLY A 485 -15.84 10.34 -5.46
C GLY A 485 -16.35 9.25 -4.51
N ALA A 486 -17.54 9.44 -3.93
CA ALA A 486 -18.00 8.56 -2.86
C ALA A 486 -18.84 7.36 -3.33
N VAL A 487 -19.32 7.30 -4.60
CA VAL A 487 -20.37 6.35 -4.99
C VAL A 487 -20.10 5.69 -6.35
N ASP A 488 -20.38 4.39 -6.44
CA ASP A 488 -20.36 3.61 -7.70
C ASP A 488 -21.80 3.50 -8.27
N GLU A 489 -22.67 4.49 -8.01
CA GLU A 489 -24.08 4.51 -8.37
C GLU A 489 -24.44 5.75 -9.21
N ARG A 490 -25.63 5.73 -9.83
CA ARG A 490 -26.16 6.87 -10.56
C ARG A 490 -26.37 8.06 -9.62
N VAL A 491 -25.74 9.19 -9.95
CA VAL A 491 -25.87 10.42 -9.19
C VAL A 491 -27.01 11.26 -9.80
N GLU A 492 -27.98 11.67 -8.99
CA GLU A 492 -29.01 12.64 -9.39
C GLU A 492 -28.51 14.07 -9.22
N ASP A 493 -29.23 15.03 -9.83
CA ASP A 493 -28.96 16.47 -9.61
C ASP A 493 -29.12 16.81 -8.13
N THR A 494 -28.15 17.57 -7.59
CA THR A 494 -28.09 17.91 -6.16
C THR A 494 -27.47 19.29 -5.96
N VAL A 495 -27.14 19.63 -4.73
CA VAL A 495 -26.40 20.84 -4.35
C VAL A 495 -25.14 20.41 -3.59
N ASP A 496 -24.01 20.97 -3.94
CA ASP A 496 -22.78 20.74 -3.19
C ASP A 496 -22.85 21.41 -1.81
N GLU A 497 -22.89 20.63 -0.75
CA GLU A 497 -23.11 21.11 0.63
C GLU A 497 -22.06 22.16 1.06
N LYS A 498 -20.82 22.05 0.56
CA LYS A 498 -19.73 22.94 0.95
C LYS A 498 -19.80 24.30 0.27
N THR A 499 -20.19 24.35 -1.00
CA THR A 499 -20.17 25.58 -1.79
C THR A 499 -21.55 26.17 -2.05
N GLY A 500 -22.62 25.41 -1.81
CA GLY A 500 -24.01 25.78 -2.11
C GLY A 500 -24.31 25.84 -3.62
N LEU A 501 -23.43 25.32 -4.48
CA LEU A 501 -23.59 25.35 -5.93
C LEU A 501 -24.46 24.19 -6.43
N PRO A 502 -25.31 24.42 -7.47
CA PRO A 502 -26.03 23.33 -8.11
C PRO A 502 -25.05 22.35 -8.79
N VAL A 503 -25.34 21.06 -8.65
CA VAL A 503 -24.58 19.95 -9.25
C VAL A 503 -25.51 19.23 -10.23
N TYR A 504 -25.17 19.28 -11.50
CA TYR A 504 -25.88 18.59 -12.58
C TYR A 504 -25.19 17.28 -12.92
N SER A 505 -25.94 16.17 -12.88
CA SER A 505 -25.43 14.85 -13.23
C SER A 505 -25.31 14.68 -14.74
N LEU A 506 -24.12 14.27 -15.19
CA LEU A 506 -23.83 13.85 -16.57
C LEU A 506 -23.73 12.32 -16.69
N TYR A 507 -24.21 11.58 -15.66
CA TYR A 507 -24.20 10.13 -15.64
C TYR A 507 -25.54 9.60 -15.14
N GLY A 508 -26.58 9.74 -15.97
CA GLY A 508 -27.94 9.37 -15.60
C GLY A 508 -28.91 9.58 -16.75
N LYS A 509 -29.91 10.44 -16.53
CA LYS A 509 -30.91 10.80 -17.54
C LYS A 509 -30.28 11.55 -18.74
N THR A 510 -29.25 12.35 -18.49
CA THR A 510 -28.52 13.11 -19.49
C THR A 510 -27.02 12.81 -19.36
N GLN A 511 -26.35 12.77 -20.50
CA GLN A 511 -24.88 12.62 -20.59
C GLN A 511 -24.21 13.90 -21.11
N LYS A 512 -25.01 14.91 -21.47
CA LYS A 512 -24.61 16.17 -22.08
C LYS A 512 -25.35 17.31 -21.39
N PRO A 513 -24.65 18.42 -21.04
CA PRO A 513 -25.31 19.59 -20.50
C PRO A 513 -26.41 20.12 -21.42
N THR A 514 -27.54 20.51 -20.86
CA THR A 514 -28.66 21.09 -21.62
C THR A 514 -28.47 22.59 -21.83
N PRO A 515 -29.08 23.21 -22.86
CA PRO A 515 -29.01 24.66 -23.07
C PRO A 515 -29.47 25.44 -21.84
N GLU A 516 -30.46 24.97 -21.10
CA GLU A 516 -30.98 25.59 -19.88
C GLU A 516 -29.92 25.63 -18.75
N GLN A 517 -29.16 24.54 -18.60
CA GLN A 517 -28.05 24.48 -17.61
C GLN A 517 -26.88 25.40 -17.99
N LEU A 518 -26.75 25.73 -19.29
CA LEU A 518 -25.66 26.56 -19.82
C LEU A 518 -26.00 28.03 -19.96
N LYS A 519 -27.27 28.44 -19.91
CA LYS A 519 -27.72 29.78 -20.28
C LYS A 519 -26.99 30.90 -19.55
N ASP A 520 -26.76 30.73 -18.24
CA ASP A 520 -26.16 31.72 -17.35
C ASP A 520 -24.63 31.63 -17.26
N LEU A 521 -24.01 30.76 -18.06
CA LEU A 521 -22.58 30.55 -18.09
C LEU A 521 -21.95 31.26 -19.30
N ASP A 522 -20.70 31.70 -19.13
CA ASP A 522 -19.86 32.21 -20.22
C ASP A 522 -18.91 31.13 -20.74
N ALA A 523 -18.54 30.22 -19.85
CA ALA A 523 -17.61 29.13 -20.17
C ALA A 523 -17.85 27.86 -19.36
N LEU A 524 -17.43 26.74 -19.94
CA LEU A 524 -17.21 25.48 -19.22
C LEU A 524 -15.71 25.27 -18.98
N VAL A 525 -15.37 24.74 -17.80
CA VAL A 525 -14.01 24.31 -17.44
C VAL A 525 -14.06 22.81 -17.18
N PHE A 526 -13.17 22.06 -17.82
CA PHE A 526 -13.03 20.62 -17.62
C PHE A 526 -11.75 20.32 -16.83
N ASP A 527 -11.89 19.62 -15.70
CA ASP A 527 -10.76 19.19 -14.86
C ASP A 527 -11.00 17.83 -14.24
N ILE A 528 -10.64 16.75 -14.96
CA ILE A 528 -10.77 15.36 -14.54
C ILE A 528 -9.54 14.58 -15.00
N GLN A 529 -8.99 13.71 -14.13
CA GLN A 529 -7.89 12.83 -14.48
C GLN A 529 -8.39 11.62 -15.29
N ASP A 530 -8.02 11.59 -16.55
CA ASP A 530 -8.17 10.41 -17.43
C ASP A 530 -7.02 9.41 -17.22
N ILE A 531 -7.20 8.15 -17.66
CA ILE A 531 -6.21 7.09 -17.52
C ILE A 531 -5.57 6.60 -18.83
N GLY A 532 -5.80 7.28 -19.95
CA GLY A 532 -5.20 6.93 -21.25
C GLY A 532 -5.82 5.72 -21.95
N CYS A 533 -7.02 5.31 -21.57
CA CYS A 533 -7.74 4.18 -22.14
C CYS A 533 -9.04 4.62 -22.82
N ARG A 534 -9.26 4.18 -24.08
CA ARG A 534 -10.40 4.58 -24.92
C ARG A 534 -11.76 4.39 -24.25
N PHE A 535 -11.96 3.29 -23.57
CA PHE A 535 -13.25 2.97 -22.95
C PHE A 535 -13.41 3.48 -21.52
N TYR A 536 -12.50 4.34 -21.07
CA TYR A 536 -12.68 5.06 -19.81
C TYR A 536 -13.56 6.30 -20.03
N THR A 537 -14.70 6.36 -19.32
CA THR A 537 -15.84 7.22 -19.66
C THR A 537 -15.59 8.72 -19.60
N TYR A 538 -14.54 9.18 -18.90
CA TYR A 538 -14.24 10.60 -18.78
C TYR A 538 -13.87 11.26 -20.11
N THR A 539 -13.30 10.48 -21.06
CA THR A 539 -13.06 10.98 -22.41
C THR A 539 -14.36 11.31 -23.16
N ALA A 540 -15.40 10.48 -22.96
CA ALA A 540 -16.73 10.72 -23.52
C ALA A 540 -17.39 11.95 -22.84
N THR A 541 -17.30 12.07 -21.53
CA THR A 541 -17.79 13.25 -20.80
C THR A 541 -17.15 14.53 -21.32
N MET A 542 -15.82 14.54 -21.53
CA MET A 542 -15.09 15.66 -22.13
C MET A 542 -15.65 15.99 -23.53
N GLY A 543 -15.79 15.00 -24.40
CA GLY A 543 -16.29 15.20 -25.74
C GLY A 543 -17.72 15.74 -25.79
N LEU A 544 -18.64 15.19 -24.99
CA LEU A 544 -20.04 15.63 -24.92
C LEU A 544 -20.21 17.04 -24.33
N THR A 545 -19.40 17.38 -23.34
CA THR A 545 -19.44 18.73 -22.75
C THR A 545 -18.80 19.77 -23.69
N LEU A 546 -17.78 19.38 -24.45
CA LEU A 546 -17.18 20.19 -25.49
C LEU A 546 -18.18 20.46 -26.65
N GLU A 547 -18.91 19.42 -27.11
CA GLU A 547 -19.98 19.58 -28.10
C GLU A 547 -21.07 20.52 -27.57
N ALA A 548 -21.51 20.35 -26.32
CA ALA A 548 -22.51 21.23 -25.71
C ALA A 548 -22.05 22.68 -25.66
N ALA A 549 -20.78 22.95 -25.34
CA ALA A 549 -20.21 24.27 -25.36
C ALA A 549 -20.25 24.90 -26.76
N GLY A 550 -19.82 24.17 -27.78
CA GLY A 550 -19.85 24.64 -29.17
C GLY A 550 -21.26 24.94 -29.68
N GLU A 551 -22.23 24.04 -29.42
CA GLU A 551 -23.65 24.22 -29.82
C GLU A 551 -24.31 25.43 -29.14
N ASN A 552 -23.84 25.83 -27.96
CA ASN A 552 -24.40 26.93 -27.18
C ASN A 552 -23.51 28.17 -27.19
N GLY A 553 -22.46 28.21 -28.05
CA GLY A 553 -21.57 29.38 -28.18
C GLY A 553 -20.80 29.72 -26.90
N LYS A 554 -20.51 28.73 -26.05
CA LYS A 554 -19.77 28.91 -24.82
C LYS A 554 -18.28 28.62 -25.02
N LYS A 555 -17.41 29.33 -24.30
CA LYS A 555 -16.00 29.02 -24.23
C LYS A 555 -15.80 27.69 -23.51
N TYR A 556 -14.75 26.97 -23.89
CA TYR A 556 -14.41 25.69 -23.26
C TYR A 556 -12.93 25.67 -22.85
N PHE A 557 -12.66 25.47 -21.56
CA PHE A 557 -11.31 25.36 -21.03
C PHE A 557 -11.06 23.94 -20.57
N VAL A 558 -9.93 23.35 -20.98
CA VAL A 558 -9.43 22.10 -20.43
C VAL A 558 -8.22 22.39 -19.58
N LEU A 559 -8.31 22.09 -18.28
CA LEU A 559 -7.15 22.07 -17.41
C LEU A 559 -6.44 20.76 -17.62
N ASP A 560 -5.43 20.76 -18.50
CA ASP A 560 -4.83 19.52 -19.00
C ASP A 560 -4.08 18.78 -17.91
N ARG A 561 -4.05 17.44 -18.04
CA ARG A 561 -3.43 16.53 -17.07
C ARG A 561 -2.53 15.53 -17.78
N VAL A 562 -1.42 15.16 -17.10
CA VAL A 562 -0.54 14.12 -17.63
C VAL A 562 -1.29 12.82 -17.89
N ASN A 563 -0.94 12.11 -18.94
CA ASN A 563 -1.44 10.75 -19.15
C ASN A 563 -0.69 9.81 -18.18
N PRO A 564 -1.38 9.16 -17.23
CA PRO A 564 -0.72 8.41 -16.16
C PRO A 564 0.02 7.14 -16.65
N ILE A 565 -0.42 6.57 -17.77
CA ILE A 565 0.19 5.37 -18.37
C ILE A 565 1.13 5.69 -19.53
N ASN A 566 1.76 6.85 -19.50
CA ASN A 566 2.55 7.59 -20.50
C ASN A 566 1.76 8.06 -21.74
N GLY A 567 2.22 9.14 -22.32
CA GLY A 567 1.61 9.73 -23.53
C GLY A 567 2.30 9.32 -24.84
N ALA A 568 3.34 8.50 -24.78
CA ALA A 568 4.08 8.07 -25.98
C ALA A 568 3.46 6.84 -26.63
N THR A 569 3.04 5.86 -25.84
CA THR A 569 2.57 4.56 -26.31
C THR A 569 1.16 4.63 -26.86
N ILE A 570 1.01 4.17 -28.10
CA ILE A 570 -0.27 3.88 -28.75
C ILE A 570 -0.37 2.38 -29.01
N ASP A 571 -1.54 1.78 -28.74
CA ASP A 571 -1.69 0.35 -28.93
C ASP A 571 -3.15 -0.13 -29.01
N GLY A 572 -3.34 -1.30 -29.62
CA GLY A 572 -4.63 -1.93 -29.84
C GLY A 572 -5.38 -1.35 -31.05
N PRO A 573 -6.46 -2.00 -31.47
CA PRO A 573 -7.22 -1.60 -32.64
C PRO A 573 -7.91 -0.24 -32.45
N VAL A 574 -7.93 0.55 -33.50
CA VAL A 574 -8.77 1.75 -33.57
C VAL A 574 -10.24 1.31 -33.63
N ARG A 575 -11.11 2.05 -32.96
CA ARG A 575 -12.55 1.78 -32.96
C ARG A 575 -13.12 1.76 -34.39
N MET A 576 -13.88 0.74 -34.72
CA MET A 576 -14.67 0.65 -35.94
C MET A 576 -16.15 0.95 -35.67
N GLY A 577 -16.86 1.41 -36.69
CA GLY A 577 -18.31 1.60 -36.65
C GLY A 577 -18.76 2.80 -35.78
N LYS A 578 -20.03 2.79 -35.35
CA LYS A 578 -20.64 3.88 -34.60
C LYS A 578 -20.09 3.95 -33.16
N GLY A 579 -19.75 5.15 -32.72
CA GLY A 579 -19.32 5.38 -31.35
C GLY A 579 -20.41 5.16 -30.30
N SER A 580 -19.99 4.86 -29.08
CA SER A 580 -20.84 4.74 -27.89
C SER A 580 -20.24 5.57 -26.75
N PHE A 581 -20.89 5.61 -25.59
CA PHE A 581 -20.34 6.34 -24.44
C PHE A 581 -19.01 5.75 -23.94
N VAL A 582 -18.84 4.42 -24.02
CA VAL A 582 -17.57 3.74 -23.66
C VAL A 582 -16.56 3.70 -24.83
N ALA A 583 -16.88 4.27 -25.96
CA ALA A 583 -15.96 4.38 -27.12
C ALA A 583 -16.35 5.58 -27.98
N PHE A 584 -16.37 6.74 -27.36
CA PHE A 584 -16.82 8.00 -27.96
C PHE A 584 -15.91 8.45 -29.10
N HIS A 585 -14.60 8.39 -28.89
CA HIS A 585 -13.60 8.80 -29.86
C HIS A 585 -13.16 7.65 -30.77
N GLU A 586 -12.77 7.97 -31.99
CA GLU A 586 -12.19 7.02 -32.97
C GLU A 586 -10.68 6.96 -32.79
N VAL A 587 -10.27 6.29 -31.72
CA VAL A 587 -8.87 6.15 -31.31
C VAL A 587 -8.57 4.70 -30.92
N PRO A 588 -7.31 4.26 -30.86
CA PRO A 588 -6.94 2.94 -30.38
C PRO A 588 -7.25 2.76 -28.89
N LEU A 589 -7.16 1.53 -28.38
CA LEU A 589 -7.41 1.21 -26.98
C LEU A 589 -6.52 2.02 -26.04
N ARG A 590 -5.24 2.12 -26.36
CA ARG A 590 -4.28 3.03 -25.73
C ARG A 590 -3.96 4.13 -26.74
N TYR A 591 -4.43 5.34 -26.52
CA TYR A 591 -4.35 6.41 -27.53
C TYR A 591 -3.16 7.36 -27.35
N GLY A 592 -2.43 7.29 -26.20
CA GLY A 592 -1.18 7.99 -25.99
C GLY A 592 -1.27 9.51 -26.12
N MET A 593 -2.31 10.14 -25.59
CA MET A 593 -2.54 11.59 -25.60
C MET A 593 -2.95 12.04 -24.20
N THR A 594 -2.78 13.32 -23.88
CA THR A 594 -3.43 13.96 -22.74
C THR A 594 -4.89 14.24 -23.05
N ILE A 595 -5.67 14.55 -22.01
CA ILE A 595 -7.09 14.90 -22.21
C ILE A 595 -7.26 16.21 -23.00
N GLY A 596 -6.33 17.15 -22.85
CA GLY A 596 -6.32 18.40 -23.61
C GLY A 596 -6.00 18.21 -25.08
N GLU A 597 -5.03 17.34 -25.40
CA GLU A 597 -4.73 16.94 -26.78
C GLU A 597 -5.91 16.23 -27.43
N LEU A 598 -6.56 15.31 -26.70
CA LEU A 598 -7.76 14.62 -27.16
C LEU A 598 -8.93 15.60 -27.37
N ALA A 599 -9.06 16.63 -26.54
CA ALA A 599 -10.08 17.67 -26.72
C ALA A 599 -9.85 18.49 -28.00
N GLN A 600 -8.60 18.84 -28.34
CA GLN A 600 -8.28 19.50 -29.60
C GLN A 600 -8.64 18.63 -30.80
N MET A 601 -8.27 17.34 -30.77
CA MET A 601 -8.61 16.38 -31.79
C MET A 601 -10.14 16.26 -31.97
N CYS A 602 -10.86 16.12 -30.86
CA CYS A 602 -12.31 16.03 -30.81
C CYS A 602 -12.97 17.28 -31.43
N ASN A 603 -12.52 18.48 -31.01
CA ASN A 603 -13.06 19.75 -31.51
C ASN A 603 -12.92 19.88 -33.03
N ALA A 604 -11.74 19.51 -33.56
CA ALA A 604 -11.46 19.62 -34.99
C ALA A 604 -12.16 18.52 -35.81
N GLU A 605 -12.03 17.25 -35.42
CA GLU A 605 -12.48 16.13 -36.23
C GLU A 605 -14.00 15.89 -36.19
N ARG A 606 -14.64 16.21 -35.06
CA ARG A 606 -16.10 16.13 -34.88
C ARG A 606 -16.81 17.47 -35.20
N ASN A 607 -16.05 18.50 -35.56
CA ASN A 607 -16.55 19.82 -35.89
C ASN A 607 -17.43 20.42 -34.77
N CYS A 608 -16.96 20.31 -33.51
CA CYS A 608 -17.73 20.77 -32.35
C CYS A 608 -17.86 22.32 -32.33
N LYS A 609 -16.97 23.04 -33.02
CA LYS A 609 -16.96 24.53 -33.11
C LYS A 609 -16.87 25.25 -31.77
N ALA A 610 -16.34 24.58 -30.74
CA ALA A 610 -16.15 25.24 -29.46
C ALA A 610 -14.94 26.19 -29.48
N ASP A 611 -15.06 27.33 -28.78
CA ASP A 611 -13.91 28.22 -28.47
C ASP A 611 -13.07 27.54 -27.38
N LEU A 612 -12.23 26.57 -27.82
CA LEU A 612 -11.45 25.71 -26.98
C LEU A 612 -10.09 26.31 -26.61
N LYS A 613 -9.80 26.35 -25.31
CA LYS A 613 -8.49 26.70 -24.78
C LYS A 613 -7.99 25.61 -23.83
N VAL A 614 -6.80 25.07 -24.09
CA VAL A 614 -6.12 24.13 -23.21
C VAL A 614 -5.12 24.88 -22.34
N ILE A 615 -5.27 24.76 -21.00
CA ILE A 615 -4.25 25.18 -20.04
C ILE A 615 -3.28 24.02 -19.90
N GLN A 616 -2.12 24.17 -20.55
CA GLN A 616 -1.16 23.10 -20.76
C GLN A 616 -0.46 22.67 -19.45
N VAL A 617 -0.04 21.42 -19.41
CA VAL A 617 0.89 20.87 -18.41
C VAL A 617 2.27 21.52 -18.59
N GLU A 618 2.95 21.81 -17.51
CA GLU A 618 4.35 22.27 -17.55
C GLU A 618 5.31 21.16 -17.07
N ASN A 619 6.51 21.13 -17.63
CA ASN A 619 7.61 20.26 -17.23
C ASN A 619 7.31 18.74 -17.30
N TRP A 620 6.44 18.32 -18.18
CA TRP A 620 6.15 16.92 -18.46
C TRP A 620 6.72 16.51 -19.82
N LYS A 621 7.22 15.28 -19.86
CA LYS A 621 7.62 14.62 -21.11
C LYS A 621 6.71 13.44 -21.34
N ARG A 622 6.37 13.23 -22.59
CA ARG A 622 5.39 12.24 -23.05
C ARG A 622 5.70 10.81 -22.61
N GLU A 623 6.99 10.46 -22.49
CA GLU A 623 7.46 9.12 -22.11
C GLU A 623 7.29 8.83 -20.62
N LEU A 624 7.08 9.85 -19.79
CA LEU A 624 6.99 9.69 -18.34
C LEU A 624 5.69 9.02 -17.91
N TRP A 625 5.81 8.04 -17.04
CA TRP A 625 4.72 7.49 -16.25
C TRP A 625 4.38 8.45 -15.11
N LEU A 626 3.16 8.38 -14.57
CA LEU A 626 2.72 9.33 -13.53
C LEU A 626 3.66 9.39 -12.32
N ASP A 627 4.15 8.24 -11.84
CA ASP A 627 5.06 8.14 -10.68
C ASP A 627 6.43 8.79 -10.90
N GLN A 628 6.79 9.05 -12.16
CA GLN A 628 8.02 9.77 -12.55
C GLN A 628 7.82 11.29 -12.64
N THR A 629 6.59 11.78 -12.50
CA THR A 629 6.26 13.21 -12.63
C THR A 629 6.31 13.97 -11.31
N GLY A 630 6.26 13.24 -10.19
CA GLY A 630 6.12 13.82 -8.85
C GLY A 630 4.71 14.37 -8.56
N LEU A 631 3.72 14.08 -9.40
CA LEU A 631 2.31 14.38 -9.17
C LEU A 631 1.66 13.30 -8.28
N PRO A 632 0.71 13.66 -7.41
CA PRO A 632 0.05 12.69 -6.55
C PRO A 632 -0.90 11.78 -7.33
N TRP A 633 -0.96 10.50 -6.95
CA TRP A 633 -2.03 9.61 -7.39
C TRP A 633 -3.33 9.93 -6.64
N THR A 634 -4.43 10.00 -7.37
CA THR A 634 -5.80 10.00 -6.84
C THR A 634 -6.58 8.96 -7.62
N ASN A 635 -7.25 8.05 -6.92
CA ASN A 635 -7.97 6.96 -7.57
C ASN A 635 -9.03 7.51 -8.52
N PRO A 636 -8.90 7.37 -9.84
CA PRO A 636 -9.87 7.96 -10.77
C PRO A 636 -11.24 7.26 -10.73
N SER A 637 -11.29 6.05 -10.19
CA SER A 637 -12.53 5.33 -9.85
C SER A 637 -12.30 4.40 -8.65
N PRO A 638 -13.35 3.88 -8.00
CA PRO A 638 -13.24 2.94 -6.89
C PRO A 638 -12.46 1.66 -7.24
N ASN A 639 -12.40 1.29 -8.51
CA ASN A 639 -11.72 0.09 -9.00
C ASN A 639 -10.35 0.34 -9.64
N ILE A 640 -9.91 1.60 -9.79
CA ILE A 640 -8.56 1.95 -10.24
C ILE A 640 -7.85 2.63 -9.07
N ARG A 641 -7.23 1.85 -8.21
CA ARG A 641 -6.70 2.28 -6.90
C ARG A 641 -5.20 2.57 -6.91
N ASN A 642 -4.51 2.18 -7.97
CA ASN A 642 -3.07 2.39 -8.13
C ASN A 642 -2.68 2.45 -9.61
N LEU A 643 -1.43 2.85 -9.87
CA LEU A 643 -0.91 2.99 -11.23
C LEU A 643 -0.84 1.64 -11.97
N THR A 644 -0.54 0.52 -11.27
CA THR A 644 -0.50 -0.81 -11.89
C THR A 644 -1.87 -1.19 -12.48
N GLN A 645 -2.94 -0.93 -11.75
CA GLN A 645 -4.31 -1.16 -12.23
C GLN A 645 -4.64 -0.31 -13.44
N ALA A 646 -4.23 0.97 -13.45
CA ALA A 646 -4.39 1.82 -14.63
C ALA A 646 -3.60 1.32 -15.85
N ILE A 647 -2.37 0.81 -15.63
CA ILE A 647 -1.54 0.24 -16.69
C ILE A 647 -2.19 -1.03 -17.27
N LEU A 648 -2.72 -1.91 -16.43
CA LEU A 648 -3.33 -3.18 -16.85
C LEU A 648 -4.72 -2.98 -17.48
N TYR A 649 -5.42 -1.90 -17.13
CA TYR A 649 -6.80 -1.67 -17.52
C TYR A 649 -7.08 -1.75 -19.02
N PRO A 650 -6.28 -1.18 -19.94
CA PRO A 650 -6.56 -1.23 -21.37
C PRO A 650 -6.66 -2.64 -21.98
N GLY A 651 -5.97 -3.61 -21.37
CA GLY A 651 -6.04 -5.02 -21.75
C GLY A 651 -7.05 -5.82 -20.94
N ILE A 652 -6.96 -5.72 -19.61
CA ILE A 652 -7.77 -6.54 -18.71
C ILE A 652 -9.22 -6.07 -18.64
N GLY A 653 -9.46 -4.77 -18.73
CA GLY A 653 -10.81 -4.20 -18.78
C GLY A 653 -11.65 -4.75 -19.94
N LEU A 654 -11.06 -5.14 -21.07
CA LEU A 654 -11.76 -5.77 -22.18
C LEU A 654 -12.51 -7.05 -21.76
N LEU A 655 -12.05 -7.74 -20.73
CA LEU A 655 -12.53 -9.05 -20.30
C LEU A 655 -13.68 -8.95 -19.26
N GLU A 656 -13.98 -7.77 -18.73
CA GLU A 656 -14.84 -7.59 -17.54
C GLU A 656 -16.26 -8.14 -17.67
N SER A 657 -16.79 -8.20 -18.89
CA SER A 657 -18.11 -8.78 -19.14
C SER A 657 -18.09 -10.30 -19.34
N ALA A 658 -16.90 -10.87 -19.61
CA ALA A 658 -16.74 -12.29 -19.89
C ALA A 658 -16.28 -13.10 -18.66
N VAL A 659 -15.37 -12.53 -17.86
CA VAL A 659 -14.83 -13.14 -16.63
C VAL A 659 -14.76 -12.08 -15.52
N SER A 660 -14.58 -12.52 -14.29
CA SER A 660 -14.25 -11.58 -13.22
C SER A 660 -12.85 -11.02 -13.45
N VAL A 661 -12.74 -9.70 -13.49
CA VAL A 661 -11.47 -8.95 -13.55
C VAL A 661 -11.07 -8.42 -12.17
N GLY A 662 -11.49 -9.09 -11.11
CA GLY A 662 -11.16 -8.73 -9.74
C GLY A 662 -11.97 -7.58 -9.14
N ARG A 663 -12.96 -7.03 -9.83
CA ARG A 663 -13.91 -6.09 -9.21
C ARG A 663 -14.63 -6.81 -8.06
N GLY A 664 -14.69 -6.16 -6.89
CA GLY A 664 -15.19 -6.79 -5.67
C GLY A 664 -14.14 -7.58 -4.90
N THR A 665 -12.86 -7.41 -5.25
CA THR A 665 -11.69 -7.89 -4.50
C THR A 665 -10.78 -6.72 -4.12
N ASP A 666 -9.70 -6.99 -3.40
CA ASP A 666 -8.70 -5.95 -3.07
C ASP A 666 -7.80 -5.58 -4.27
N THR A 667 -7.79 -6.39 -5.33
CA THR A 667 -6.89 -6.29 -6.50
C THR A 667 -7.65 -6.24 -7.82
N PRO A 668 -8.57 -5.26 -8.04
CA PRO A 668 -9.26 -5.13 -9.32
C PRO A 668 -8.27 -4.90 -10.46
N PHE A 669 -8.50 -5.57 -11.59
CA PHE A 669 -7.67 -5.61 -12.80
C PHE A 669 -6.29 -6.25 -12.65
N GLU A 670 -5.90 -6.66 -11.44
CA GLU A 670 -4.68 -7.43 -11.19
C GLU A 670 -4.96 -8.94 -11.07
N VAL A 671 -6.23 -9.35 -10.98
CA VAL A 671 -6.67 -10.74 -11.02
C VAL A 671 -7.75 -10.94 -12.06
N ILE A 672 -7.75 -12.10 -12.71
CA ILE A 672 -8.86 -12.55 -13.56
C ILE A 672 -9.24 -13.97 -13.18
N GLY A 673 -10.53 -14.30 -13.30
CA GLY A 673 -10.97 -15.67 -13.02
C GLY A 673 -12.45 -15.91 -13.29
N ALA A 674 -12.81 -17.18 -13.28
CA ALA A 674 -14.19 -17.64 -13.38
C ALA A 674 -14.37 -18.98 -12.65
N PRO A 675 -15.60 -19.38 -12.32
CA PRO A 675 -15.86 -20.65 -11.63
C PRO A 675 -15.42 -21.91 -12.38
N TYR A 676 -15.33 -21.84 -13.71
CA TYR A 676 -14.95 -22.94 -14.57
C TYR A 676 -13.44 -23.02 -14.86
N ILE A 677 -12.65 -22.06 -14.39
CA ILE A 677 -11.20 -21.99 -14.67
C ILE A 677 -10.40 -22.83 -13.69
N GLU A 678 -9.50 -23.65 -14.21
CA GLU A 678 -8.44 -24.32 -13.47
C GLU A 678 -7.23 -23.37 -13.41
N ASP A 679 -6.96 -22.85 -12.23
CA ASP A 679 -5.99 -21.78 -11.96
C ASP A 679 -4.56 -22.11 -12.42
N THR A 680 -4.05 -23.30 -12.07
CA THR A 680 -2.70 -23.74 -12.46
C THR A 680 -2.56 -23.93 -13.95
N LYS A 681 -3.55 -24.56 -14.59
CA LYS A 681 -3.56 -24.80 -16.03
C LYS A 681 -3.57 -23.49 -16.83
N LEU A 682 -4.38 -22.52 -16.41
CA LEU A 682 -4.42 -21.21 -17.06
C LEU A 682 -3.09 -20.47 -16.89
N ALA A 683 -2.50 -20.48 -15.68
CA ALA A 683 -1.23 -19.84 -15.42
C ALA A 683 -0.08 -20.44 -16.27
N ASP A 684 -0.03 -21.77 -16.37
CA ASP A 684 0.99 -22.47 -17.14
C ASP A 684 0.90 -22.15 -18.64
N GLU A 685 -0.32 -22.13 -19.21
CA GLU A 685 -0.53 -21.78 -20.61
C GLU A 685 -0.15 -20.33 -20.91
N LEU A 686 -0.56 -19.39 -20.06
CA LEU A 686 -0.23 -17.96 -20.22
C LEU A 686 1.26 -17.68 -20.03
N ASN A 687 1.92 -18.33 -19.07
CA ASN A 687 3.37 -18.18 -18.90
C ASN A 687 4.17 -18.80 -20.03
N ARG A 688 3.66 -19.91 -20.63
CA ARG A 688 4.27 -20.54 -21.81
C ARG A 688 4.19 -19.64 -23.05
N ALA A 689 3.20 -18.75 -23.15
CA ALA A 689 3.12 -17.77 -24.23
C ALA A 689 4.28 -16.74 -24.19
N GLY A 690 4.99 -16.59 -23.06
CA GLY A 690 6.22 -15.83 -22.96
C GLY A 690 6.07 -14.32 -23.12
N LEU A 691 4.92 -13.74 -22.74
CA LEU A 691 4.67 -12.30 -22.85
C LEU A 691 5.69 -11.52 -22.02
N PRO A 692 6.38 -10.51 -22.61
CA PRO A 692 7.38 -9.74 -21.89
C PRO A 692 6.76 -8.83 -20.84
N GLY A 693 7.46 -8.66 -19.71
CA GLY A 693 7.09 -7.70 -18.67
C GLY A 693 5.89 -8.11 -17.81
N ILE A 694 5.39 -9.34 -17.91
CA ILE A 694 4.28 -9.85 -17.10
C ILE A 694 4.47 -11.33 -16.77
N ARG A 695 3.93 -11.75 -15.62
CA ARG A 695 3.84 -13.15 -15.18
C ARG A 695 2.44 -13.42 -14.66
N PHE A 696 2.03 -14.69 -14.76
CA PHE A 696 0.71 -15.15 -14.34
C PHE A 696 0.88 -16.15 -13.20
N VAL A 697 0.31 -15.81 -12.03
CA VAL A 697 0.41 -16.63 -10.82
C VAL A 697 -0.96 -17.27 -10.55
N PRO A 698 -1.05 -18.59 -10.38
CA PRO A 698 -2.33 -19.24 -10.06
C PRO A 698 -2.93 -18.61 -8.80
N THR A 699 -4.22 -18.31 -8.85
CA THR A 699 -4.92 -17.74 -7.70
C THR A 699 -6.38 -18.19 -7.63
N ARG A 700 -6.97 -18.08 -6.44
CA ARG A 700 -8.40 -18.29 -6.20
C ARG A 700 -8.96 -17.12 -5.42
N PHE A 701 -10.12 -16.65 -5.82
CA PHE A 701 -10.78 -15.52 -5.17
C PHE A 701 -12.30 -15.60 -5.34
N THR A 702 -13.01 -14.85 -4.52
CA THR A 702 -14.46 -14.71 -4.62
C THR A 702 -14.81 -13.23 -4.69
N PRO A 703 -15.29 -12.72 -5.84
CA PRO A 703 -15.66 -11.32 -5.96
C PRO A 703 -16.95 -11.03 -5.19
N THR A 704 -17.02 -9.89 -4.50
CA THR A 704 -18.20 -9.48 -3.72
C THR A 704 -19.24 -8.74 -4.56
N TYR A 705 -18.88 -8.30 -5.77
CA TYR A 705 -19.80 -7.71 -6.75
C TYR A 705 -19.25 -7.87 -8.18
N SER A 706 -20.03 -7.45 -9.20
CA SER A 706 -19.71 -7.57 -10.65
C SER A 706 -19.78 -9.01 -11.15
N THR A 707 -19.06 -9.32 -12.23
CA THR A 707 -19.08 -10.63 -12.91
C THR A 707 -18.65 -11.75 -11.96
N HIS A 708 -19.46 -12.79 -11.84
CA HIS A 708 -19.28 -13.93 -10.93
C HIS A 708 -19.37 -13.59 -9.42
N LYS A 709 -20.12 -12.53 -9.08
CA LYS A 709 -20.39 -12.16 -7.69
C LYS A 709 -20.70 -13.40 -6.83
N ASP A 710 -20.09 -13.47 -5.63
CA ASP A 710 -20.24 -14.49 -4.61
C ASP A 710 -19.97 -15.94 -5.06
N LYS A 711 -19.28 -16.12 -6.22
CA LYS A 711 -18.87 -17.42 -6.72
C LYS A 711 -17.35 -17.59 -6.56
N PRO A 712 -16.89 -18.73 -6.02
CA PRO A 712 -15.46 -19.05 -6.03
C PRO A 712 -14.96 -19.16 -7.47
N CYS A 713 -13.92 -18.42 -7.79
CA CYS A 713 -13.28 -18.37 -9.09
C CYS A 713 -11.85 -18.91 -8.99
N GLY A 714 -11.48 -19.84 -9.87
CA GLY A 714 -10.09 -20.11 -10.18
C GLY A 714 -9.63 -19.12 -11.25
N GLY A 715 -8.34 -18.79 -11.26
CA GLY A 715 -7.80 -17.81 -12.21
C GLY A 715 -6.35 -17.50 -12.01
N VAL A 716 -5.91 -16.32 -12.45
CA VAL A 716 -4.53 -15.87 -12.33
C VAL A 716 -4.44 -14.46 -11.75
N TYR A 717 -3.41 -14.24 -10.95
CA TYR A 717 -2.91 -12.92 -10.59
C TYR A 717 -1.90 -12.46 -11.64
N LEU A 718 -2.04 -11.23 -12.10
CA LEU A 718 -1.20 -10.61 -13.12
C LEU A 718 -0.07 -9.81 -12.44
N LEU A 719 1.10 -10.38 -12.41
CA LEU A 719 2.28 -9.73 -11.86
C LEU A 719 2.98 -8.93 -12.96
N LEU A 720 2.78 -7.62 -12.97
CA LEU A 720 3.47 -6.70 -13.87
C LEU A 720 4.93 -6.57 -13.41
N THR A 721 5.87 -7.14 -14.18
CA THR A 721 7.30 -7.20 -13.83
C THR A 721 8.12 -6.10 -14.48
N ASP A 722 7.71 -5.66 -15.66
CA ASP A 722 8.36 -4.57 -16.41
C ASP A 722 7.32 -3.85 -17.27
N ARG A 723 6.89 -2.68 -16.84
CA ARG A 723 5.85 -1.89 -17.52
C ARG A 723 6.30 -1.32 -18.88
N ASP A 724 7.60 -1.11 -19.05
CA ASP A 724 8.14 -0.56 -20.30
C ASP A 724 8.23 -1.61 -21.40
N ARG A 725 8.30 -2.89 -21.03
CA ARG A 725 8.30 -4.04 -21.94
C ARG A 725 6.93 -4.70 -22.07
N CYS A 726 6.03 -4.47 -21.11
CA CYS A 726 4.71 -5.10 -21.10
C CYS A 726 3.76 -4.41 -22.07
N ASN A 727 3.31 -5.16 -23.09
CA ASN A 727 2.20 -4.75 -23.91
C ASN A 727 0.88 -5.26 -23.30
N VAL A 728 0.16 -4.39 -22.62
CA VAL A 728 -1.04 -4.76 -21.85
C VAL A 728 -2.22 -5.16 -22.74
N VAL A 729 -2.28 -4.65 -23.98
CA VAL A 729 -3.32 -5.05 -24.93
C VAL A 729 -3.07 -6.49 -25.38
N ASP A 730 -1.83 -6.85 -25.69
CA ASP A 730 -1.43 -8.22 -26.00
C ASP A 730 -1.78 -9.18 -24.84
N VAL A 731 -1.57 -8.73 -23.61
CA VAL A 731 -1.93 -9.52 -22.41
C VAL A 731 -3.42 -9.84 -22.40
N GLY A 732 -4.27 -8.83 -22.58
CA GLY A 732 -5.73 -9.04 -22.63
C GLY A 732 -6.18 -9.97 -23.75
N LEU A 733 -5.61 -9.81 -24.94
CA LEU A 733 -5.93 -10.64 -26.12
C LEU A 733 -5.41 -12.06 -25.96
N GLN A 734 -4.21 -12.27 -25.42
CA GLN A 734 -3.68 -13.60 -25.16
C GLN A 734 -4.52 -14.34 -24.13
N ILE A 735 -4.96 -13.64 -23.08
CA ILE A 735 -5.88 -14.23 -22.10
C ILE A 735 -7.19 -14.65 -22.78
N ALA A 736 -7.76 -13.78 -23.63
CA ALA A 736 -9.00 -14.07 -24.33
C ALA A 736 -8.88 -15.31 -25.25
N GLU A 737 -7.79 -15.38 -26.03
CA GLU A 737 -7.49 -16.54 -26.89
C GLU A 737 -7.32 -17.81 -26.05
N THR A 738 -6.50 -17.76 -25.02
CA THR A 738 -6.22 -18.90 -24.16
C THR A 738 -7.49 -19.40 -23.45
N LEU A 739 -8.33 -18.52 -22.95
CA LEU A 739 -9.61 -18.88 -22.32
C LEU A 739 -10.59 -19.50 -23.34
N TYR A 740 -10.65 -18.94 -24.54
CA TYR A 740 -11.52 -19.51 -25.58
C TYR A 740 -11.06 -20.92 -26.03
N ARG A 741 -9.76 -21.11 -26.16
CA ARG A 741 -9.16 -22.41 -26.49
C ARG A 741 -9.34 -23.44 -25.39
N LEU A 742 -9.18 -23.06 -24.13
CA LEU A 742 -9.27 -23.99 -23.00
C LEU A 742 -10.72 -24.27 -22.55
N TYR A 743 -11.61 -23.28 -22.68
CA TYR A 743 -12.98 -23.31 -22.19
C TYR A 743 -13.99 -22.81 -23.24
N PRO A 744 -14.07 -23.41 -24.43
CA PRO A 744 -14.87 -22.91 -25.57
C PRO A 744 -16.38 -22.89 -25.27
N ASN A 745 -16.84 -23.75 -24.35
CA ASN A 745 -18.25 -23.82 -23.98
C ASN A 745 -18.67 -22.75 -22.98
N ASP A 746 -17.71 -22.26 -22.17
CA ASP A 746 -17.96 -21.37 -21.02
C ASP A 746 -17.54 -19.94 -21.31
N PHE A 747 -16.35 -19.71 -21.88
CA PHE A 747 -15.88 -18.41 -22.26
C PHE A 747 -16.53 -17.94 -23.56
N LYS A 748 -17.08 -16.73 -23.55
CA LYS A 748 -17.82 -16.14 -24.70
C LYS A 748 -17.08 -14.89 -25.19
N PRO A 749 -16.23 -15.00 -26.21
CA PRO A 749 -15.44 -13.88 -26.74
C PRO A 749 -16.31 -12.74 -27.29
N GLU A 750 -17.56 -12.99 -27.70
CA GLU A 750 -18.51 -11.96 -28.14
C GLU A 750 -18.75 -10.89 -27.08
N LYS A 751 -18.58 -11.24 -25.81
CA LYS A 751 -18.73 -10.29 -24.70
C LYS A 751 -17.66 -9.18 -24.68
N LEU A 752 -16.57 -9.34 -25.43
CA LEU A 752 -15.55 -8.32 -25.60
C LEU A 752 -15.97 -7.22 -26.59
N SER A 753 -16.93 -7.52 -27.48
CA SER A 753 -17.26 -6.67 -28.64
C SER A 753 -17.61 -5.24 -28.25
N HIS A 754 -18.32 -5.02 -27.15
CA HIS A 754 -18.83 -3.70 -26.75
C HIS A 754 -17.71 -2.72 -26.29
N LEU A 755 -16.54 -3.21 -25.84
CA LEU A 755 -15.37 -2.41 -25.50
C LEU A 755 -14.29 -2.45 -26.60
N LEU A 756 -14.12 -3.62 -27.22
CA LEU A 756 -13.15 -3.82 -28.28
C LEU A 756 -13.53 -3.06 -29.56
N LEU A 757 -14.81 -3.10 -29.98
CA LEU A 757 -15.35 -2.47 -31.18
C LEU A 757 -14.45 -2.65 -32.41
N HIS A 758 -13.99 -3.87 -32.64
CA HIS A 758 -13.15 -4.26 -33.78
C HIS A 758 -13.39 -5.74 -34.11
N GLU A 759 -14.37 -6.00 -35.00
CA GLU A 759 -14.77 -7.34 -35.39
C GLU A 759 -13.62 -8.20 -35.94
N PRO A 760 -12.70 -7.66 -36.80
CA PRO A 760 -11.60 -8.49 -37.31
C PRO A 760 -10.70 -9.06 -36.21
N THR A 761 -10.49 -8.31 -35.09
CA THR A 761 -9.75 -8.83 -33.96
C THR A 761 -10.51 -9.93 -33.22
N LEU A 762 -11.82 -9.77 -33.05
CA LEU A 762 -12.66 -10.79 -32.42
C LEU A 762 -12.68 -12.09 -33.22
N ASP A 763 -12.82 -11.99 -34.55
CA ASP A 763 -12.79 -13.14 -35.46
C ASP A 763 -11.42 -13.83 -35.44
N ALA A 764 -10.33 -13.06 -35.36
CA ALA A 764 -8.99 -13.61 -35.28
C ALA A 764 -8.75 -14.38 -33.97
N ILE A 765 -9.28 -13.89 -32.83
CA ILE A 765 -9.27 -14.60 -31.54
C ILE A 765 -10.04 -15.92 -31.67
N LYS A 766 -11.26 -15.89 -32.22
CA LYS A 766 -12.07 -17.10 -32.45
C LYS A 766 -11.42 -18.12 -33.39
N ALA A 767 -10.65 -17.62 -34.35
CA ALA A 767 -9.89 -18.47 -35.26
C ALA A 767 -8.56 -18.99 -34.66
N GLY A 768 -8.25 -18.65 -33.42
CA GLY A 768 -7.00 -19.06 -32.76
C GLY A 768 -5.74 -18.53 -33.42
N LYS A 769 -5.82 -17.34 -34.04
CA LYS A 769 -4.65 -16.74 -34.69
C LYS A 769 -3.61 -16.27 -33.69
N PRO A 770 -2.32 -16.41 -34.01
CA PRO A 770 -1.26 -15.91 -33.14
C PRO A 770 -1.32 -14.38 -32.99
N LEU A 771 -0.90 -13.85 -31.85
CA LEU A 771 -0.92 -12.41 -31.57
C LEU A 771 -0.25 -11.57 -32.65
N SER A 772 0.83 -12.07 -33.26
CA SER A 772 1.53 -11.37 -34.35
C SER A 772 0.62 -11.11 -35.57
N GLU A 773 -0.23 -12.06 -35.92
CA GLU A 773 -1.22 -11.89 -37.01
C GLU A 773 -2.35 -10.95 -36.61
N ILE A 774 -2.83 -11.10 -35.35
CA ILE A 774 -3.86 -10.22 -34.81
C ILE A 774 -3.37 -8.77 -34.85
N ARG A 775 -2.13 -8.50 -34.38
CA ARG A 775 -1.50 -7.16 -34.40
C ARG A 775 -1.32 -6.62 -35.79
N ALA A 776 -0.88 -7.46 -36.76
CA ALA A 776 -0.75 -7.06 -38.14
C ALA A 776 -2.08 -6.56 -38.76
N GLY A 777 -3.20 -7.07 -38.26
CA GLY A 777 -4.54 -6.69 -38.70
C GLY A 777 -4.93 -5.23 -38.45
N TRP A 778 -4.31 -4.54 -37.45
CA TRP A 778 -4.59 -3.13 -37.16
C TRP A 778 -3.37 -2.21 -37.29
N GLN A 779 -2.19 -2.71 -37.67
CA GLN A 779 -0.96 -1.91 -37.71
C GLN A 779 -1.11 -0.69 -38.63
N LYS A 780 -1.76 -0.84 -39.78
CA LYS A 780 -2.04 0.26 -40.71
C LYS A 780 -2.87 1.35 -40.06
N ASP A 781 -3.92 0.99 -39.32
CA ASP A 781 -4.79 1.95 -38.63
C ASP A 781 -4.06 2.68 -37.50
N LEU A 782 -3.14 2.00 -36.79
CA LEU A 782 -2.26 2.64 -35.81
C LEU A 782 -1.31 3.65 -36.47
N ASP A 783 -0.70 3.32 -37.60
CA ASP A 783 0.19 4.20 -38.36
C ASP A 783 -0.55 5.44 -38.86
N GLU A 784 -1.79 5.26 -39.31
CA GLU A 784 -2.69 6.37 -39.73
C GLU A 784 -3.07 7.22 -38.50
N PHE A 785 -3.43 6.60 -37.40
CA PHE A 785 -3.73 7.29 -36.15
C PHE A 785 -2.52 8.07 -35.64
N GLN A 786 -1.32 7.50 -35.68
CA GLN A 786 -0.10 8.20 -35.27
C GLN A 786 0.13 9.48 -36.06
N LYS A 787 -0.08 9.47 -37.37
CA LYS A 787 -0.01 10.66 -38.23
C LYS A 787 -1.12 11.67 -37.91
N ARG A 788 -2.34 11.19 -37.64
CA ARG A 788 -3.51 11.99 -37.29
C ARG A 788 -3.30 12.67 -35.95
N ARG A 789 -2.88 11.91 -34.93
CA ARG A 789 -2.56 12.38 -33.57
C ARG A 789 -1.51 13.47 -33.53
N ALA A 790 -0.46 13.35 -34.37
CA ALA A 790 0.68 14.26 -34.38
C ALA A 790 0.29 15.74 -34.59
N LYS A 791 -0.88 16.02 -35.19
CA LYS A 791 -1.40 17.37 -35.43
C LYS A 791 -1.91 18.06 -34.16
N TYR A 792 -2.19 17.30 -33.11
CA TYR A 792 -2.85 17.75 -31.90
C TYR A 792 -1.97 17.64 -30.65
N LEU A 793 -0.74 17.16 -30.81
CA LEU A 793 0.19 17.01 -29.69
C LEU A 793 0.70 18.37 -29.22
N LEU A 794 0.75 18.57 -27.90
CA LEU A 794 1.14 19.80 -27.23
C LEU A 794 2.53 19.69 -26.55
N TYR A 795 3.00 18.48 -26.33
CA TYR A 795 4.22 18.20 -25.55
C TYR A 795 5.20 17.33 -26.30
#